data_df3a15bf593fc20ee8d7c1c55d3befc8
#
_entry.id   df3a15bf593fc20ee8d7c1c55d3befc8
#
_cell.length_a   1.000
_cell.length_b   1.000
_cell.length_c   1.000
_cell.angle_alpha   90.00
_cell.angle_beta   90.00
_cell.angle_gamma   90.00
#
_symmetry.space_group_name_H-M   'P 1'
#
loop_
_entity.id
_entity.type
_entity.pdbx_description
1 polymer ?
#
loop_
_entity_poly.entity_id
_entity_poly.type
_entity_poly.pdbx_seq_one_letter_code
_entity_poly.pdbx_strand_id
1 'polypeptide(L)'
;MKKELDKELYPDYVYPEFTPDPGKPFREPIAKLGKKITDRIPQKLGLKKITRNDPEYWGLAGVLTDEEALLALKLGVRKPKTLSEIVKISGLEEKKCEALLEEMSRKGLLEYNWENAAHEKQYVLPMYVPGCAEFFNMNAKILESNPEMGTFFEHMSRLPLEKITPFVPEGGAGIGMHVIPVEKAIEMENESVDLEHISYWLSKYEGKYAASPCSCRRSRLTHDEGCADDPEGWCVAVGDMADYVVETQKDGRYISKEEALDIFRQAEENGFVHQITNIDGKDKIFAICNCNVNVCYALRTSQLFNTPNMSRSAYIAKVEKQNCVACGKCVEACPAGAVKLGQKLCDKEGCEITYPRMPLPGDQPWGEHMWTHNYRDVNRINCYDAGTAPCKTACPAHIGIQGYLQLAKEGRYEDALALIKKDNPLPAVCGHVCNRRCEDACTRGTIDEAVAIDEVKRFIAERDLNAETRFIPKKTIPSLKGGFEEKIAIIGAGPAGLSCAYFLALTGYKPTIFEKNAEPGGMLRYGIPSYKLEKDLLAAEIDVIRQLGVEIRCGVEVGKDVTIEDLREQGYKGFYAAIGCQRGRKPGISGENAEGAYAAVDFLREAGAKESFALEGDVVVVGGGNVAIDAARISSRCIDAKISMFCLEAREKMPASNEEIEEALEEGIELNCGWGPKEVLEEDGHVSGVVFKKCTRVFDAQGRFSPEYDENDTVTVPCRHVIFSVGQAIDWGHMLDNLHVELRPNGGALANKLTYQTSEPDIFVGGDVYTGPKFAIDAIAAGREGAVSLHRYVHEHCTLTIGRNRRDFIELDKENIKVETYDSSSRQIPPKADVKEQAKTFRDLSQSLSEEQVKKETSRCLSCGASVVDPNKCIGCGICTTKCMFDAIHLHRELPGASVMRTSEEKLKYILPNMVKQSIKVKFKKKK
;
A
#
# COMPACT_ATOMS: atom_id res chain seq x y z
N MET A 1 -22.22 -11.10 6.53
CA MET A 1 -22.43 -9.99 7.52
C MET A 1 -21.87 -8.75 6.87
N LYS A 2 -22.67 -7.68 6.68
CA LYS A 2 -22.13 -6.38 6.29
C LYS A 2 -21.11 -5.99 7.37
N LYS A 3 -19.85 -5.71 7.01
CA LYS A 3 -18.98 -4.99 7.92
C LYS A 3 -19.55 -3.61 8.11
N GLU A 4 -19.78 -3.21 9.34
CA GLU A 4 -20.02 -1.80 9.64
C GLU A 4 -18.76 -1.04 9.29
N LEU A 5 -18.93 0.00 8.49
CA LEU A 5 -17.87 0.91 8.15
C LEU A 5 -17.51 1.75 9.37
N ASP A 6 -16.22 1.82 9.63
CA ASP A 6 -15.71 2.89 10.48
C ASP A 6 -15.91 4.23 9.74
N LYS A 7 -16.90 4.99 10.18
CA LYS A 7 -17.27 6.27 9.54
C LYS A 7 -16.18 7.34 9.64
N GLU A 8 -15.25 7.21 10.59
CA GLU A 8 -14.09 8.10 10.66
C GLU A 8 -13.10 7.82 9.52
N LEU A 9 -12.99 6.54 9.11
CA LEU A 9 -12.08 6.14 8.03
C LEU A 9 -12.74 6.22 6.66
N TYR A 10 -14.06 6.01 6.61
CA TYR A 10 -14.83 5.93 5.37
C TYR A 10 -16.09 6.77 5.50
N PRO A 11 -16.01 8.05 5.16
CA PRO A 11 -17.20 8.89 5.07
C PRO A 11 -18.22 8.28 4.10
N ASP A 12 -19.49 8.52 4.35
CA ASP A 12 -20.57 8.02 3.50
C ASP A 12 -20.30 8.44 2.04
N TYR A 13 -20.07 7.45 1.19
CA TYR A 13 -19.88 7.70 -0.22
C TYR A 13 -21.20 8.03 -0.86
N VAL A 14 -21.30 9.24 -1.37
CA VAL A 14 -22.41 9.68 -2.21
C VAL A 14 -22.05 9.31 -3.65
N TYR A 15 -22.80 8.40 -4.23
CA TYR A 15 -22.66 8.04 -5.63
C TYR A 15 -23.04 9.25 -6.49
N PRO A 16 -22.19 9.70 -7.43
CA PRO A 16 -22.56 10.79 -8.33
C PRO A 16 -23.68 10.32 -9.25
N GLU A 17 -24.91 10.77 -8.95
CA GLU A 17 -26.04 10.55 -9.83
C GLU A 17 -26.00 11.58 -10.95
N PHE A 18 -25.98 11.09 -12.19
CA PHE A 18 -26.17 11.97 -13.33
C PHE A 18 -27.64 12.37 -13.43
N THR A 19 -27.92 13.67 -13.32
CA THR A 19 -29.24 14.22 -13.52
C THR A 19 -29.31 14.85 -14.90
N PRO A 20 -30.04 14.25 -15.87
CA PRO A 20 -30.20 14.81 -17.20
C PRO A 20 -30.83 16.19 -17.15
N ASP A 21 -30.34 17.13 -17.95
CA ASP A 21 -30.96 18.45 -18.11
C ASP A 21 -32.41 18.32 -18.64
N PRO A 22 -33.44 18.66 -17.87
CA PRO A 22 -34.82 18.54 -18.30
C PRO A 22 -35.16 19.50 -19.43
N GLY A 23 -34.39 20.57 -19.62
CA GLY A 23 -34.60 21.56 -20.71
C GLY A 23 -34.19 21.07 -22.11
N LYS A 24 -33.30 20.06 -22.20
CA LYS A 24 -32.91 19.50 -23.47
C LYS A 24 -34.00 18.57 -24.06
N PRO A 25 -34.37 18.67 -25.34
CA PRO A 25 -35.35 17.78 -25.92
C PRO A 25 -34.90 16.32 -25.90
N PHE A 26 -35.85 15.40 -25.69
CA PHE A 26 -35.58 13.97 -25.81
C PHE A 26 -35.43 13.61 -27.31
N ARG A 27 -34.32 12.95 -27.63
CA ARG A 27 -33.92 12.64 -29.02
C ARG A 27 -34.18 11.16 -29.30
N GLU A 28 -35.27 10.87 -30.00
CA GLU A 28 -35.71 9.50 -30.24
C GLU A 28 -34.72 8.65 -31.05
N PRO A 29 -34.00 9.18 -32.10
CA PRO A 29 -33.00 8.43 -32.81
C PRO A 29 -31.89 7.89 -31.89
N ILE A 30 -31.42 8.72 -30.95
CA ILE A 30 -30.39 8.33 -29.94
C ILE A 30 -30.91 7.21 -29.05
N ALA A 31 -32.15 7.33 -28.54
CA ALA A 31 -32.73 6.28 -27.69
C ALA A 31 -32.88 4.95 -28.44
N LYS A 32 -33.31 4.99 -29.69
CA LYS A 32 -33.38 3.79 -30.55
C LYS A 32 -32.02 3.19 -30.81
N LEU A 33 -30.97 4.00 -31.02
CA LEU A 33 -29.60 3.53 -31.21
C LEU A 33 -29.08 2.88 -29.92
N GLY A 34 -29.19 3.56 -28.78
CA GLY A 34 -28.78 3.02 -27.47
C GLY A 34 -29.43 1.66 -27.22
N LYS A 35 -30.73 1.53 -27.45
CA LYS A 35 -31.41 0.25 -27.34
C LYS A 35 -30.84 -0.79 -28.29
N LYS A 36 -30.59 -0.43 -29.55
CA LYS A 36 -30.11 -1.37 -30.56
C LYS A 36 -28.76 -1.96 -30.24
N ILE A 37 -27.81 -1.17 -29.72
CA ILE A 37 -26.46 -1.63 -29.41
C ILE A 37 -26.35 -2.35 -28.04
N THR A 38 -27.33 -2.18 -27.15
CA THR A 38 -27.38 -2.83 -25.82
C THR A 38 -28.28 -4.06 -25.76
N ASP A 39 -29.38 -4.11 -26.50
CA ASP A 39 -30.34 -5.24 -26.51
C ASP A 39 -29.75 -6.58 -27.02
N ARG A 40 -28.53 -6.59 -27.51
CA ARG A 40 -27.82 -7.79 -27.91
C ARG A 40 -27.19 -8.58 -26.78
N ILE A 41 -27.04 -7.98 -25.67
CA ILE A 41 -26.82 -8.76 -24.46
C ILE A 41 -28.15 -9.51 -24.23
N PRO A 42 -28.20 -10.86 -24.32
CA PRO A 42 -29.44 -11.64 -24.29
C PRO A 42 -30.26 -11.48 -23.04
N GLN A 43 -29.82 -10.71 -22.19
CA GLN A 43 -30.53 -10.20 -21.04
C GLN A 43 -31.11 -8.89 -21.49
N LYS A 44 -32.33 -8.95 -21.99
CA LYS A 44 -33.25 -7.82 -21.95
C LYS A 44 -33.42 -7.45 -20.47
N LEU A 45 -32.43 -6.82 -19.90
CA LEU A 45 -32.30 -6.46 -18.48
C LEU A 45 -33.33 -5.41 -18.05
N GLY A 46 -34.50 -5.53 -18.63
CA GLY A 46 -35.66 -4.71 -18.39
C GLY A 46 -35.71 -3.43 -19.23
N LEU A 47 -34.81 -3.26 -20.21
CA LEU A 47 -34.86 -2.12 -21.14
C LEU A 47 -36.00 -2.32 -22.14
N LYS A 48 -37.23 -2.25 -21.64
CA LYS A 48 -38.43 -2.25 -22.54
C LYS A 48 -38.49 -1.00 -23.40
N LYS A 49 -38.11 0.14 -22.87
CA LYS A 49 -38.04 1.43 -23.52
C LYS A 49 -36.91 2.25 -22.84
N ILE A 50 -36.07 2.85 -23.64
CA ILE A 50 -35.04 3.77 -23.13
C ILE A 50 -35.69 5.13 -22.87
N THR A 51 -35.41 5.69 -21.72
CA THR A 51 -35.85 7.00 -21.27
C THR A 51 -34.66 7.96 -21.16
N ARG A 52 -34.94 9.22 -20.86
CA ARG A 52 -33.93 10.25 -20.65
C ARG A 52 -32.96 9.92 -19.52
N ASN A 53 -33.40 9.17 -18.53
CA ASN A 53 -32.62 8.82 -17.34
C ASN A 53 -31.77 7.55 -17.50
N ASP A 54 -31.88 6.88 -18.64
CA ASP A 54 -31.10 5.66 -18.89
C ASP A 54 -29.70 6.02 -19.39
N PRO A 55 -28.63 5.39 -18.86
CA PRO A 55 -27.25 5.67 -19.22
C PRO A 55 -26.99 5.47 -20.73
N GLU A 56 -27.68 4.53 -21.37
CA GLU A 56 -27.60 4.28 -22.80
C GLU A 56 -28.10 5.44 -23.65
N TYR A 57 -28.96 6.29 -23.09
CA TYR A 57 -29.42 7.49 -23.77
C TYR A 57 -28.47 8.65 -23.53
N TRP A 58 -28.27 9.04 -22.29
CA TRP A 58 -27.52 10.25 -22.00
C TRP A 58 -26.02 10.12 -22.31
N GLY A 59 -25.46 8.91 -22.21
CA GLY A 59 -24.08 8.63 -22.62
C GLY A 59 -23.85 8.81 -24.13
N LEU A 60 -24.85 8.69 -24.97
CA LEU A 60 -24.76 8.95 -26.41
C LEU A 60 -25.24 10.35 -26.75
N ALA A 61 -26.20 10.90 -26.04
CA ALA A 61 -26.89 12.14 -26.41
C ALA A 61 -25.97 13.38 -26.41
N GLY A 62 -24.94 13.38 -25.57
CA GLY A 62 -23.95 14.47 -25.51
C GLY A 62 -22.95 14.44 -26.67
N VAL A 63 -22.74 13.29 -27.30
CA VAL A 63 -21.68 13.06 -28.28
C VAL A 63 -22.19 13.00 -29.72
N LEU A 64 -23.38 12.40 -29.94
CA LEU A 64 -23.88 12.09 -31.26
C LEU A 64 -24.93 13.10 -31.73
N THR A 65 -24.96 13.33 -33.04
CA THR A 65 -26.07 14.00 -33.74
C THR A 65 -27.18 13.02 -34.09
N ASP A 66 -28.38 13.53 -34.41
CA ASP A 66 -29.51 12.70 -34.88
C ASP A 66 -29.23 12.07 -36.23
N GLU A 67 -28.51 12.75 -37.09
CA GLU A 67 -28.13 12.25 -38.41
C GLU A 67 -27.18 11.03 -38.29
N GLU A 68 -26.18 11.13 -37.47
CA GLU A 68 -25.28 10.01 -37.13
C GLU A 68 -26.05 8.81 -36.56
N ALA A 69 -26.96 9.07 -35.58
CA ALA A 69 -27.79 8.01 -35.00
C ALA A 69 -28.71 7.35 -36.05
N LEU A 70 -29.32 8.12 -36.94
CA LEU A 70 -30.16 7.60 -38.02
C LEU A 70 -29.36 6.75 -39.02
N LEU A 71 -28.14 7.13 -39.36
CA LEU A 71 -27.26 6.32 -40.19
C LEU A 71 -26.86 5.03 -39.49
N ALA A 72 -26.41 5.11 -38.24
CA ALA A 72 -26.04 3.95 -37.44
C ALA A 72 -27.21 2.95 -37.23
N LEU A 73 -28.44 3.45 -37.13
CA LEU A 73 -29.62 2.60 -37.06
C LEU A 73 -29.85 1.73 -38.32
N LYS A 74 -29.29 2.10 -39.46
CA LYS A 74 -29.34 1.30 -40.70
C LYS A 74 -28.29 0.18 -40.72
N LEU A 75 -27.22 0.30 -39.91
CA LEU A 75 -26.16 -0.69 -39.82
C LEU A 75 -26.58 -1.88 -38.91
N GLY A 76 -26.14 -3.07 -39.25
CA GLY A 76 -26.25 -4.24 -38.36
C GLY A 76 -25.17 -4.21 -37.31
N VAL A 77 -25.53 -4.43 -36.05
CA VAL A 77 -24.51 -4.53 -34.99
C VAL A 77 -23.59 -5.72 -35.27
N ARG A 78 -22.28 -5.48 -35.25
CA ARG A 78 -21.21 -6.46 -35.57
C ARG A 78 -21.31 -7.06 -36.97
N LYS A 79 -21.88 -6.28 -37.92
CA LYS A 79 -21.96 -6.68 -39.31
C LYS A 79 -21.19 -5.65 -40.16
N PRO A 80 -19.95 -6.00 -40.57
CA PRO A 80 -19.13 -5.11 -41.35
C PRO A 80 -19.81 -4.80 -42.69
N LYS A 81 -19.61 -3.57 -43.15
CA LYS A 81 -20.10 -3.07 -44.45
C LYS A 81 -19.15 -2.08 -45.05
N THR A 82 -18.93 -2.19 -46.37
CA THR A 82 -18.16 -1.21 -47.13
C THR A 82 -18.93 0.09 -47.30
N LEU A 83 -18.23 1.18 -47.68
CA LEU A 83 -18.87 2.48 -47.98
C LEU A 83 -19.98 2.32 -49.04
N SER A 84 -19.70 1.60 -50.11
CA SER A 84 -20.66 1.39 -51.21
C SER A 84 -21.96 0.68 -50.76
N GLU A 85 -21.83 -0.32 -49.86
CA GLU A 85 -22.98 -0.97 -49.27
C GLU A 85 -23.78 -0.05 -48.35
N ILE A 86 -23.09 0.81 -47.61
CA ILE A 86 -23.73 1.76 -46.67
C ILE A 86 -24.43 2.87 -47.43
N VAL A 87 -23.83 3.40 -48.49
CA VAL A 87 -24.48 4.35 -49.41
C VAL A 87 -25.78 3.77 -49.97
N LYS A 88 -25.75 2.53 -50.43
CA LYS A 88 -26.93 1.83 -50.97
C LYS A 88 -28.06 1.69 -49.94
N ILE A 89 -27.77 1.35 -48.69
CA ILE A 89 -28.82 1.15 -47.67
C ILE A 89 -29.23 2.47 -47.01
N SER A 90 -28.37 3.48 -47.01
CA SER A 90 -28.68 4.79 -46.42
C SER A 90 -29.45 5.68 -47.40
N GLY A 91 -29.14 5.59 -48.67
CA GLY A 91 -29.65 6.52 -49.72
C GLY A 91 -29.02 7.90 -49.64
N LEU A 92 -27.90 8.05 -48.91
CA LEU A 92 -27.15 9.30 -48.85
C LEU A 92 -26.20 9.45 -50.03
N GLU A 93 -25.83 10.68 -50.34
CA GLU A 93 -24.71 10.96 -51.25
C GLU A 93 -23.42 10.38 -50.69
N GLU A 94 -22.59 9.77 -51.56
CA GLU A 94 -21.38 9.05 -51.16
C GLU A 94 -20.42 9.89 -50.28
N LYS A 95 -20.07 11.10 -50.70
CA LYS A 95 -19.21 12.01 -49.94
C LYS A 95 -19.77 12.37 -48.55
N LYS A 96 -21.09 12.58 -48.47
CA LYS A 96 -21.77 12.86 -47.21
C LYS A 96 -21.79 11.64 -46.31
N CYS A 97 -22.03 10.47 -46.90
CA CYS A 97 -22.00 9.22 -46.17
C CYS A 97 -20.62 8.94 -45.59
N GLU A 98 -19.57 9.08 -46.38
CA GLU A 98 -18.19 8.92 -46.00
C GLU A 98 -17.81 9.87 -44.85
N ALA A 99 -18.14 11.17 -45.00
CA ALA A 99 -17.87 12.15 -43.93
C ALA A 99 -18.55 11.81 -42.60
N LEU A 100 -19.79 11.30 -42.62
CA LEU A 100 -20.49 10.86 -41.43
C LEU A 100 -19.84 9.60 -40.80
N LEU A 101 -19.42 8.64 -41.61
CA LEU A 101 -18.78 7.42 -41.18
C LEU A 101 -17.40 7.71 -40.51
N GLU A 102 -16.60 8.59 -41.11
CA GLU A 102 -15.33 9.02 -40.57
C GLU A 102 -15.51 9.77 -39.26
N GLU A 103 -16.48 10.69 -39.16
CA GLU A 103 -16.79 11.41 -37.93
C GLU A 103 -17.30 10.47 -36.82
N MET A 104 -18.18 9.52 -37.14
CA MET A 104 -18.63 8.52 -36.18
C MET A 104 -17.50 7.60 -35.73
N SER A 105 -16.54 7.27 -36.61
CA SER A 105 -15.34 6.52 -36.26
C SER A 105 -14.41 7.35 -35.38
N ARG A 106 -14.19 8.62 -35.68
CA ARG A 106 -13.42 9.55 -34.89
C ARG A 106 -14.01 9.73 -33.49
N LYS A 107 -15.32 9.84 -33.38
CA LYS A 107 -16.03 9.89 -32.09
C LYS A 107 -15.91 8.58 -31.32
N GLY A 108 -15.90 7.42 -31.94
CA GLY A 108 -15.82 6.09 -31.36
C GLY A 108 -17.13 5.31 -31.40
N LEU A 109 -18.13 5.76 -32.18
CA LEU A 109 -19.37 5.01 -32.41
C LEU A 109 -19.16 3.84 -33.36
N LEU A 110 -18.32 3.99 -34.36
CA LEU A 110 -17.97 2.96 -35.32
C LEU A 110 -16.50 2.55 -35.17
N GLU A 111 -16.22 1.30 -35.39
CA GLU A 111 -14.91 0.78 -35.73
C GLU A 111 -14.82 0.47 -37.23
N TYR A 112 -13.61 0.23 -37.73
CA TYR A 112 -13.41 -0.24 -39.08
C TYR A 112 -12.25 -1.25 -39.16
N ASN A 113 -12.24 -2.03 -40.21
CA ASN A 113 -11.21 -3.00 -40.56
C ASN A 113 -11.14 -3.21 -42.08
N TRP A 114 -10.15 -4.01 -42.51
CA TRP A 114 -9.99 -4.40 -43.95
C TRP A 114 -10.03 -5.92 -44.12
N GLU A 115 -10.83 -6.59 -43.33
CA GLU A 115 -10.84 -8.08 -43.25
C GLU A 115 -11.61 -8.78 -44.38
N ASN A 116 -12.16 -8.04 -45.32
CA ASN A 116 -12.82 -8.67 -46.49
C ASN A 116 -11.79 -9.07 -47.57
N ALA A 117 -12.20 -9.94 -48.47
CA ALA A 117 -11.34 -10.48 -49.51
C ALA A 117 -10.80 -9.43 -50.52
N ALA A 118 -11.44 -8.27 -50.61
CA ALA A 118 -11.02 -7.17 -51.45
C ALA A 118 -10.08 -6.19 -50.76
N HIS A 119 -9.81 -6.38 -49.45
CA HIS A 119 -9.07 -5.44 -48.58
C HIS A 119 -9.61 -4.00 -48.65
N GLU A 120 -10.94 -3.88 -48.81
CA GLU A 120 -11.63 -2.59 -48.75
C GLU A 120 -11.97 -2.21 -47.32
N LYS A 121 -11.89 -0.93 -46.98
CA LYS A 121 -12.31 -0.42 -45.66
C LYS A 121 -13.80 -0.73 -45.44
N GLN A 122 -14.11 -1.38 -44.36
CA GLN A 122 -15.48 -1.69 -43.94
C GLN A 122 -15.74 -1.20 -42.54
N TYR A 123 -16.86 -0.57 -42.32
CA TYR A 123 -17.29 0.02 -41.06
C TYR A 123 -18.15 -0.97 -40.28
N VAL A 124 -17.97 -1.02 -38.98
CA VAL A 124 -18.67 -1.91 -38.07
C VAL A 124 -19.32 -1.11 -36.97
N LEU A 125 -20.62 -1.29 -36.77
CA LEU A 125 -21.28 -0.78 -35.57
C LEU A 125 -21.04 -1.80 -34.44
N PRO A 126 -20.18 -1.50 -33.41
CA PRO A 126 -19.91 -2.40 -32.35
C PRO A 126 -21.08 -2.52 -31.36
N MET A 127 -20.96 -3.40 -30.37
CA MET A 127 -21.81 -3.36 -29.19
C MET A 127 -21.43 -2.13 -28.34
N TYR A 128 -22.30 -1.80 -27.38
CA TYR A 128 -21.99 -0.68 -26.51
C TYR A 128 -20.79 -1.00 -25.61
N VAL A 129 -20.78 -2.18 -24.97
CA VAL A 129 -19.68 -2.69 -24.14
C VAL A 129 -19.54 -4.21 -24.36
N PRO A 130 -18.34 -4.72 -24.65
CA PRO A 130 -17.16 -4.00 -25.09
C PRO A 130 -17.33 -3.46 -26.51
N GLY A 131 -16.90 -2.24 -26.74
CA GLY A 131 -16.98 -1.57 -28.04
C GLY A 131 -16.99 -0.05 -27.95
N CYS A 132 -18.06 0.61 -28.42
CA CYS A 132 -18.03 2.06 -28.52
C CYS A 132 -17.84 2.81 -27.20
N ALA A 133 -18.26 2.28 -26.07
CA ALA A 133 -18.01 2.93 -24.79
C ALA A 133 -16.51 3.01 -24.44
N GLU A 134 -15.74 1.98 -24.78
CA GLU A 134 -14.29 2.01 -24.66
C GLU A 134 -13.69 3.08 -25.57
N PHE A 135 -14.13 3.12 -26.84
CA PHE A 135 -13.60 4.05 -27.84
C PHE A 135 -13.92 5.52 -27.51
N PHE A 136 -15.09 5.81 -26.97
CA PHE A 136 -15.42 7.15 -26.47
C PHE A 136 -14.47 7.57 -25.32
N ASN A 137 -14.23 6.67 -24.38
CA ASN A 137 -13.37 6.96 -23.24
C ASN A 137 -11.86 7.02 -23.58
N MET A 138 -11.46 6.54 -24.75
CA MET A 138 -10.10 6.72 -25.27
C MET A 138 -9.85 8.11 -25.84
N ASN A 139 -10.86 8.91 -26.09
CA ASN A 139 -10.74 10.25 -26.65
C ASN A 139 -10.85 11.32 -25.56
N ALA A 140 -9.71 11.91 -25.16
CA ALA A 140 -9.66 12.92 -24.11
C ALA A 140 -10.58 14.11 -24.38
N LYS A 141 -10.63 14.61 -25.61
CA LYS A 141 -11.47 15.77 -25.99
C LYS A 141 -12.98 15.47 -25.84
N ILE A 142 -13.38 14.23 -26.08
CA ILE A 142 -14.78 13.83 -25.87
C ILE A 142 -15.08 13.76 -24.38
N LEU A 143 -14.20 13.23 -23.57
CA LEU A 143 -14.40 13.17 -22.12
C LEU A 143 -14.41 14.55 -21.47
N GLU A 144 -13.53 15.47 -21.90
CA GLU A 144 -13.49 16.85 -21.42
C GLU A 144 -14.81 17.60 -21.71
N SER A 145 -15.35 17.40 -22.90
CA SER A 145 -16.60 18.03 -23.31
C SER A 145 -17.88 17.31 -22.85
N ASN A 146 -17.77 16.03 -22.50
CA ASN A 146 -18.91 15.18 -22.13
C ASN A 146 -18.48 14.21 -21.00
N PRO A 147 -18.20 14.69 -19.78
CA PRO A 147 -17.71 13.86 -18.68
C PRO A 147 -18.72 12.77 -18.26
N GLU A 148 -20.01 12.96 -18.54
CA GLU A 148 -21.06 11.95 -18.35
C GLU A 148 -20.79 10.64 -19.10
N MET A 149 -19.99 10.67 -20.16
CA MET A 149 -19.58 9.45 -20.87
C MET A 149 -18.72 8.56 -19.98
N GLY A 150 -17.87 9.14 -19.13
CA GLY A 150 -17.10 8.40 -18.14
C GLY A 150 -18.00 7.73 -17.09
N THR A 151 -19.09 8.39 -16.66
CA THR A 151 -20.04 7.85 -15.69
C THR A 151 -20.80 6.63 -16.20
N PHE A 152 -20.94 6.50 -17.49
CA PHE A 152 -21.63 5.38 -18.12
C PHE A 152 -21.04 4.01 -17.71
N PHE A 153 -19.73 3.85 -17.68
CA PHE A 153 -19.11 2.60 -17.24
C PHE A 153 -19.48 2.20 -15.81
N GLU A 154 -19.60 3.18 -14.92
CA GLU A 154 -19.98 2.92 -13.52
C GLU A 154 -21.44 2.45 -13.43
N HIS A 155 -22.35 3.12 -14.13
CA HIS A 155 -23.75 2.70 -14.20
C HIS A 155 -23.92 1.31 -14.78
N MET A 156 -23.21 0.99 -15.86
CA MET A 156 -23.24 -0.34 -16.47
C MET A 156 -22.65 -1.43 -15.56
N SER A 157 -21.66 -1.10 -14.74
CA SER A 157 -21.14 -2.03 -13.72
C SER A 157 -22.22 -2.44 -12.73
N ARG A 158 -23.03 -1.50 -12.29
CA ARG A 158 -24.05 -1.76 -11.27
C ARG A 158 -25.30 -2.44 -11.83
N LEU A 159 -25.89 -1.91 -12.89
CA LEU A 159 -27.19 -2.38 -13.35
C LEU A 159 -27.16 -3.79 -13.98
N PRO A 160 -26.32 -4.10 -14.98
CA PRO A 160 -26.30 -5.44 -15.55
C PRO A 160 -25.42 -6.42 -14.78
N LEU A 161 -24.22 -6.01 -14.34
CA LEU A 161 -23.25 -6.96 -13.79
C LEU A 161 -23.59 -7.41 -12.37
N GLU A 162 -24.20 -6.56 -11.56
CA GLU A 162 -24.76 -6.96 -10.27
C GLU A 162 -25.73 -8.14 -10.39
N LYS A 163 -26.54 -8.16 -11.45
CA LYS A 163 -27.52 -9.22 -11.66
C LYS A 163 -26.94 -10.50 -12.30
N ILE A 164 -25.86 -10.37 -13.05
CA ILE A 164 -25.24 -11.47 -13.80
C ILE A 164 -24.17 -12.18 -13.03
N THR A 165 -23.31 -11.44 -12.35
CA THR A 165 -22.13 -12.00 -11.69
C THR A 165 -22.44 -13.06 -10.64
N PRO A 166 -23.57 -13.00 -9.90
CA PRO A 166 -23.95 -14.08 -8.98
C PRO A 166 -24.17 -15.44 -9.65
N PHE A 167 -24.39 -15.47 -10.95
CA PHE A 167 -24.61 -16.71 -11.72
C PHE A 167 -23.35 -17.25 -12.38
N VAL A 168 -22.22 -16.60 -12.22
CA VAL A 168 -20.93 -17.13 -12.68
C VAL A 168 -20.60 -18.40 -11.87
N PRO A 169 -20.13 -19.48 -12.52
CA PRO A 169 -19.77 -20.71 -11.82
C PRO A 169 -18.72 -20.50 -10.74
N GLU A 170 -18.73 -21.36 -9.72
CA GLU A 170 -17.64 -21.42 -8.72
C GLU A 170 -16.29 -21.54 -9.43
N GLY A 171 -15.30 -20.84 -8.92
CA GLY A 171 -14.01 -20.70 -9.58
C GLY A 171 -13.96 -19.67 -10.71
N GLY A 172 -15.12 -19.17 -11.16
CA GLY A 172 -15.19 -18.16 -12.23
C GLY A 172 -15.29 -18.75 -13.64
N ALA A 173 -15.43 -17.87 -14.63
CA ALA A 173 -15.52 -18.25 -16.04
C ALA A 173 -14.90 -17.16 -16.92
N GLY A 174 -14.17 -17.51 -17.95
CA GLY A 174 -13.57 -16.59 -18.92
C GLY A 174 -14.59 -16.02 -19.90
N ILE A 175 -15.70 -15.48 -19.41
CA ILE A 175 -16.81 -14.97 -20.24
C ILE A 175 -16.84 -13.45 -20.39
N GLY A 176 -16.19 -12.71 -19.50
CA GLY A 176 -15.99 -11.26 -19.63
C GLY A 176 -14.90 -11.00 -20.66
N MET A 177 -13.70 -10.83 -20.16
CA MET A 177 -12.47 -10.88 -20.96
C MET A 177 -11.70 -12.15 -20.59
N HIS A 178 -10.74 -12.51 -21.42
CA HIS A 178 -9.86 -13.64 -21.15
C HIS A 178 -8.55 -13.15 -20.54
N VAL A 179 -8.21 -13.62 -19.33
CA VAL A 179 -6.94 -13.31 -18.69
C VAL A 179 -5.85 -14.20 -19.29
N ILE A 180 -4.77 -13.57 -19.73
CA ILE A 180 -3.54 -14.27 -20.13
C ILE A 180 -2.60 -14.31 -18.91
N PRO A 181 -2.13 -15.49 -18.50
CA PRO A 181 -1.14 -15.58 -17.45
C PRO A 181 0.19 -14.95 -17.87
N VAL A 182 0.97 -14.50 -16.91
CA VAL A 182 2.38 -14.17 -17.16
C VAL A 182 3.09 -15.39 -17.71
N GLU A 183 3.76 -15.28 -18.86
CA GLU A 183 4.33 -16.44 -19.57
C GLU A 183 5.28 -17.26 -18.70
N LYS A 184 6.17 -16.63 -17.93
CA LYS A 184 7.06 -17.29 -16.97
C LYS A 184 6.36 -18.14 -15.93
N ALA A 185 5.07 -17.85 -15.62
CA ALA A 185 4.30 -18.59 -14.66
C ALA A 185 3.72 -19.89 -15.23
N ILE A 186 3.73 -20.08 -16.54
CA ILE A 186 3.17 -21.23 -17.25
C ILE A 186 4.18 -21.95 -18.15
N GLU A 187 5.42 -21.46 -18.27
CA GLU A 187 6.49 -22.08 -19.07
C GLU A 187 6.79 -23.53 -18.65
N MET A 188 6.55 -23.85 -17.38
CA MET A 188 6.77 -25.21 -16.83
C MET A 188 5.56 -26.14 -16.99
N GLU A 189 4.43 -25.61 -17.43
CA GLU A 189 3.18 -26.39 -17.60
C GLU A 189 3.08 -26.93 -19.03
N ASN A 190 3.15 -28.24 -19.20
CA ASN A 190 3.07 -28.91 -20.50
C ASN A 190 1.66 -28.90 -21.16
N GLU A 191 0.65 -28.33 -20.48
CA GLU A 191 -0.74 -28.34 -20.94
C GLU A 191 -1.25 -27.00 -21.44
N SER A 192 -0.39 -25.96 -21.51
CA SER A 192 -0.77 -24.63 -22.02
C SER A 192 -1.15 -24.69 -23.50
N VAL A 193 -2.04 -23.80 -23.92
CA VAL A 193 -2.45 -23.65 -25.33
C VAL A 193 -1.99 -22.29 -25.86
N ASP A 194 -1.70 -22.19 -27.15
CA ASP A 194 -1.13 -21.00 -27.80
C ASP A 194 -1.82 -19.69 -27.41
N LEU A 195 -3.13 -19.69 -27.32
CA LEU A 195 -3.90 -18.49 -26.97
C LEU A 195 -3.70 -18.00 -25.51
N GLU A 196 -3.07 -18.79 -24.66
CA GLU A 196 -2.70 -18.42 -23.29
C GLU A 196 -1.33 -17.71 -23.23
N HIS A 197 -0.65 -17.52 -24.38
CA HIS A 197 0.63 -16.87 -24.51
C HIS A 197 0.53 -15.51 -25.19
N ILE A 198 1.14 -14.48 -24.61
CA ILE A 198 1.24 -13.14 -25.21
C ILE A 198 2.07 -13.20 -26.50
N SER A 199 3.15 -13.98 -26.49
CA SER A 199 4.03 -14.19 -27.63
C SER A 199 3.31 -14.73 -28.87
N TYR A 200 2.33 -15.62 -28.69
CA TYR A 200 1.47 -16.11 -29.76
C TYR A 200 0.69 -14.96 -30.42
N TRP A 201 0.04 -14.14 -29.63
CA TRP A 201 -0.75 -13.02 -30.16
C TRP A 201 0.10 -11.95 -30.82
N LEU A 202 1.26 -11.63 -30.26
CA LEU A 202 2.20 -10.70 -30.89
C LEU A 202 2.72 -11.24 -32.23
N SER A 203 3.02 -12.52 -32.32
CA SER A 203 3.44 -13.13 -33.58
C SER A 203 2.33 -13.16 -34.62
N LYS A 204 1.09 -13.41 -34.20
CA LYS A 204 -0.08 -13.42 -35.09
C LYS A 204 -0.37 -12.06 -35.74
N TYR A 205 -0.12 -10.97 -35.03
CA TYR A 205 -0.34 -9.59 -35.50
C TYR A 205 0.97 -8.86 -35.79
N GLU A 206 2.00 -9.59 -36.24
CA GLU A 206 3.33 -9.04 -36.42
C GLU A 206 3.36 -7.77 -37.27
N GLY A 207 4.04 -6.72 -36.77
CA GLY A 207 4.16 -5.43 -37.45
C GLY A 207 2.98 -4.45 -37.28
N LYS A 208 1.89 -4.86 -36.60
CA LYS A 208 0.72 -4.00 -36.37
C LYS A 208 0.37 -3.88 -34.89
N TYR A 209 1.05 -2.97 -34.20
CA TYR A 209 0.82 -2.67 -32.79
C TYR A 209 0.68 -1.18 -32.56
N ALA A 210 -0.23 -0.78 -31.68
CA ALA A 210 -0.34 0.60 -31.19
C ALA A 210 -0.60 0.63 -29.68
N ALA A 211 0.14 1.47 -28.98
CA ALA A 211 -0.18 1.80 -27.59
C ALA A 211 -1.28 2.85 -27.55
N SER A 212 -2.26 2.66 -26.69
CA SER A 212 -3.39 3.57 -26.54
C SER A 212 -3.78 3.70 -25.06
N PRO A 213 -4.53 4.75 -24.69
CA PRO A 213 -4.99 4.95 -23.31
C PRO A 213 -5.89 3.83 -22.83
N CYS A 214 -5.87 3.59 -21.53
CA CYS A 214 -6.80 2.69 -20.88
C CYS A 214 -8.15 3.40 -20.63
N SER A 215 -9.19 3.04 -21.36
CA SER A 215 -10.54 3.58 -21.21
C SER A 215 -11.11 3.45 -19.79
N CYS A 216 -10.82 2.34 -19.10
CA CYS A 216 -11.25 2.14 -17.72
C CYS A 216 -10.56 3.13 -16.76
N ARG A 217 -9.24 3.40 -16.91
CA ARG A 217 -8.55 4.39 -16.10
C ARG A 217 -9.09 5.79 -16.35
N ARG A 218 -9.26 6.19 -17.60
CA ARG A 218 -9.84 7.49 -17.96
C ARG A 218 -11.26 7.66 -17.43
N SER A 219 -12.11 6.66 -17.57
CA SER A 219 -13.47 6.68 -17.00
C SER A 219 -13.44 6.88 -15.48
N ARG A 220 -12.52 6.27 -14.76
CA ARG A 220 -12.43 6.42 -13.29
C ARG A 220 -11.98 7.82 -12.87
N LEU A 221 -11.12 8.47 -13.63
CA LEU A 221 -10.72 9.85 -13.38
C LEU A 221 -11.91 10.83 -13.48
N THR A 222 -12.86 10.62 -14.37
CA THR A 222 -14.06 11.47 -14.47
C THR A 222 -14.99 11.40 -13.26
N HIS A 223 -14.72 10.51 -12.31
CA HIS A 223 -15.49 10.30 -11.07
C HIS A 223 -14.71 10.63 -9.80
N ASP A 224 -13.55 11.23 -9.89
CA ASP A 224 -12.64 11.41 -8.78
C ASP A 224 -12.25 10.08 -8.09
N GLU A 225 -12.12 9.02 -8.89
CA GLU A 225 -11.89 7.66 -8.41
C GLU A 225 -10.65 7.00 -9.03
N GLY A 226 -9.76 7.80 -9.58
CA GLY A 226 -8.47 7.36 -10.06
C GLY A 226 -7.63 6.74 -8.93
N CYS A 227 -6.69 5.86 -9.29
CA CYS A 227 -5.77 5.20 -8.37
C CYS A 227 -4.33 5.70 -8.53
N ALA A 228 -4.14 6.87 -9.12
CA ALA A 228 -2.85 7.48 -9.44
C ALA A 228 -1.99 6.70 -10.47
N ASP A 229 -2.53 5.69 -11.14
CA ASP A 229 -1.88 5.11 -12.31
C ASP A 229 -2.04 6.06 -13.51
N ASP A 230 -0.97 6.30 -14.25
CA ASP A 230 -1.08 7.01 -15.53
C ASP A 230 -2.03 6.21 -16.46
N PRO A 231 -3.05 6.83 -17.08
CA PRO A 231 -3.96 6.14 -17.98
C PRO A 231 -3.33 5.80 -19.34
N GLU A 232 -2.20 6.42 -19.69
CA GLU A 232 -1.66 6.43 -21.04
C GLU A 232 -0.84 5.16 -21.35
N GLY A 233 -1.06 4.64 -22.56
CA GLY A 233 -0.22 3.62 -23.20
C GLY A 233 -0.41 2.18 -22.73
N TRP A 234 -1.21 1.90 -21.73
CA TRP A 234 -1.35 0.55 -21.16
C TRP A 234 -2.21 -0.42 -21.97
N CYS A 235 -2.91 0.05 -22.98
CA CYS A 235 -3.67 -0.80 -23.90
C CYS A 235 -2.88 -0.95 -25.20
N VAL A 236 -2.51 -2.19 -25.57
CA VAL A 236 -1.81 -2.51 -26.81
C VAL A 236 -2.84 -3.03 -27.82
N ALA A 237 -3.27 -2.15 -28.71
CA ALA A 237 -4.12 -2.51 -29.84
C ALA A 237 -3.31 -3.29 -30.89
N VAL A 238 -3.94 -4.26 -31.55
CA VAL A 238 -3.28 -5.17 -32.49
C VAL A 238 -4.05 -5.25 -33.82
N GLY A 239 -3.37 -5.54 -34.92
CA GLY A 239 -3.97 -5.67 -36.23
C GLY A 239 -4.63 -4.38 -36.69
N ASP A 240 -5.78 -4.47 -37.36
CA ASP A 240 -6.52 -3.31 -37.88
C ASP A 240 -7.01 -2.36 -36.78
N MET A 241 -7.12 -2.84 -35.52
CA MET A 241 -7.42 -1.99 -34.37
C MET A 241 -6.25 -1.04 -34.05
N ALA A 242 -5.01 -1.41 -34.34
CA ALA A 242 -3.86 -0.50 -34.17
C ALA A 242 -4.00 0.70 -35.13
N ASP A 243 -4.35 0.45 -36.37
CA ASP A 243 -4.62 1.52 -37.33
C ASP A 243 -5.80 2.38 -36.89
N TYR A 244 -6.89 1.74 -36.44
CA TYR A 244 -8.10 2.44 -35.97
C TYR A 244 -7.82 3.42 -34.83
N VAL A 245 -7.10 2.99 -33.77
CA VAL A 245 -6.88 3.88 -32.62
C VAL A 245 -5.94 5.03 -32.91
N VAL A 246 -5.03 4.88 -33.87
CA VAL A 246 -4.11 5.95 -34.30
C VAL A 246 -4.83 6.91 -35.26
N GLU A 247 -5.45 6.42 -36.34
CA GLU A 247 -6.05 7.23 -37.36
C GLU A 247 -7.29 8.00 -36.88
N THR A 248 -8.04 7.43 -35.94
CA THR A 248 -9.25 8.06 -35.38
C THR A 248 -9.02 8.91 -34.14
N GLN A 249 -7.77 9.31 -33.88
CA GLN A 249 -7.39 10.22 -32.78
C GLN A 249 -7.86 9.73 -31.40
N LYS A 250 -7.63 8.45 -31.10
CA LYS A 250 -7.85 7.84 -29.77
C LYS A 250 -6.64 7.98 -28.87
N ASP A 251 -5.82 9.02 -29.06
CA ASP A 251 -4.53 9.22 -28.39
C ASP A 251 -3.62 7.99 -28.49
N GLY A 252 -3.79 7.20 -29.56
CA GLY A 252 -2.98 6.04 -29.89
C GLY A 252 -1.74 6.42 -30.68
N ARG A 253 -0.66 5.62 -30.53
CA ARG A 253 0.56 5.72 -31.34
C ARG A 253 1.07 4.35 -31.74
N TYR A 254 1.63 4.22 -32.92
CA TYR A 254 2.28 2.97 -33.33
C TYR A 254 3.50 2.68 -32.46
N ILE A 255 3.72 1.41 -32.18
CA ILE A 255 4.85 0.90 -31.38
C ILE A 255 5.50 -0.31 -32.06
N SER A 256 6.76 -0.56 -31.71
CA SER A 256 7.44 -1.78 -32.13
C SER A 256 7.05 -2.98 -31.25
N LYS A 257 7.45 -4.18 -31.66
CA LYS A 257 7.28 -5.41 -30.87
C LYS A 257 8.06 -5.34 -29.55
N GLU A 258 9.28 -4.81 -29.60
CA GLU A 258 10.14 -4.63 -28.44
C GLU A 258 9.50 -3.69 -27.41
N GLU A 259 8.91 -2.59 -27.88
CA GLU A 259 8.21 -1.65 -27.02
C GLU A 259 6.95 -2.28 -26.43
N ALA A 260 6.21 -3.07 -27.18
CA ALA A 260 5.05 -3.82 -26.66
C ALA A 260 5.47 -4.79 -25.55
N LEU A 261 6.56 -5.53 -25.75
CA LEU A 261 7.11 -6.42 -24.72
C LEU A 261 7.58 -5.65 -23.47
N ASP A 262 8.13 -4.46 -23.65
CA ASP A 262 8.52 -3.59 -22.53
C ASP A 262 7.31 -3.10 -21.73
N ILE A 263 6.23 -2.72 -22.40
CA ILE A 263 4.95 -2.35 -21.77
C ILE A 263 4.41 -3.53 -20.94
N PHE A 264 4.43 -4.75 -21.46
CA PHE A 264 3.97 -5.93 -20.73
C PHE A 264 4.83 -6.22 -19.50
N ARG A 265 6.16 -6.15 -19.64
CA ARG A 265 7.08 -6.31 -18.51
C ARG A 265 6.82 -5.27 -17.41
N GLN A 266 6.68 -4.00 -17.76
CA GLN A 266 6.36 -2.95 -16.80
C GLN A 266 4.98 -3.18 -16.15
N ALA A 267 4.01 -3.67 -16.90
CA ALA A 267 2.70 -4.04 -16.36
C ALA A 267 2.81 -5.16 -15.32
N GLU A 268 3.58 -6.22 -15.58
CA GLU A 268 3.83 -7.32 -14.63
C GLU A 268 4.53 -6.83 -13.36
N GLU A 269 5.51 -5.92 -13.49
CA GLU A 269 6.20 -5.31 -12.36
C GLU A 269 5.23 -4.53 -11.46
N ASN A 270 4.27 -3.83 -12.05
CA ASN A 270 3.23 -3.07 -11.36
C ASN A 270 2.05 -3.93 -10.88
N GLY A 271 2.03 -5.23 -11.16
CA GLY A 271 0.93 -6.11 -10.78
C GLY A 271 -0.32 -5.94 -11.66
N PHE A 272 -0.19 -5.39 -12.85
CA PHE A 272 -1.29 -5.28 -13.80
C PHE A 272 -1.53 -6.59 -14.53
N VAL A 273 -2.79 -6.85 -14.84
CA VAL A 273 -3.26 -8.12 -15.39
C VAL A 273 -3.40 -8.02 -16.91
N HIS A 274 -2.80 -8.94 -17.63
CA HIS A 274 -2.98 -9.06 -19.06
C HIS A 274 -4.36 -9.64 -19.37
N GLN A 275 -5.11 -8.98 -20.24
CA GLN A 275 -6.40 -9.44 -20.70
C GLN A 275 -6.55 -9.23 -22.19
N ILE A 276 -7.19 -10.16 -22.87
CA ILE A 276 -7.59 -10.04 -24.27
C ILE A 276 -9.11 -9.99 -24.39
N THR A 277 -9.57 -9.31 -25.44
CA THR A 277 -10.99 -9.29 -25.77
C THR A 277 -11.44 -10.68 -26.19
N ASN A 278 -12.60 -11.11 -25.71
CA ASN A 278 -13.15 -12.44 -25.93
C ASN A 278 -14.58 -12.31 -26.48
N ILE A 279 -14.74 -11.77 -27.68
CA ILE A 279 -16.07 -11.49 -28.30
C ILE A 279 -16.24 -12.03 -29.71
N ASP A 280 -15.13 -12.25 -30.45
CA ASP A 280 -15.15 -12.65 -31.85
C ASP A 280 -14.76 -14.11 -32.10
N GLY A 281 -14.71 -14.93 -31.00
CA GLY A 281 -14.34 -16.35 -31.12
C GLY A 281 -12.82 -16.56 -31.08
N LYS A 282 -12.37 -17.70 -31.54
CA LYS A 282 -11.03 -18.24 -31.27
C LYS A 282 -9.86 -17.44 -31.88
N ASP A 283 -10.09 -16.76 -32.97
CA ASP A 283 -8.99 -16.34 -33.82
C ASP A 283 -8.79 -14.83 -33.92
N LYS A 284 -9.53 -14.07 -33.15
CA LYS A 284 -9.48 -12.60 -33.24
C LYS A 284 -9.52 -11.93 -31.87
N ILE A 285 -8.59 -10.98 -31.69
CA ILE A 285 -8.59 -10.04 -30.58
C ILE A 285 -8.39 -8.61 -31.12
N PHE A 286 -8.82 -7.61 -30.36
CA PHE A 286 -8.61 -6.20 -30.71
C PHE A 286 -7.40 -5.60 -30.00
N ALA A 287 -7.19 -6.01 -28.76
CA ALA A 287 -6.14 -5.46 -27.93
C ALA A 287 -5.74 -6.44 -26.84
N ILE A 288 -4.52 -6.24 -26.32
CA ILE A 288 -4.01 -6.81 -25.08
C ILE A 288 -4.00 -5.67 -24.07
N CYS A 289 -4.88 -5.76 -23.08
CA CYS A 289 -5.01 -4.79 -22.00
C CYS A 289 -4.05 -5.13 -20.86
N ASN A 290 -3.53 -4.09 -20.17
CA ASN A 290 -2.73 -4.19 -18.95
C ASN A 290 -3.51 -3.57 -17.78
N CYS A 291 -4.31 -4.38 -17.11
CA CYS A 291 -5.42 -3.93 -16.29
C CYS A 291 -5.06 -3.81 -14.81
N ASN A 292 -5.26 -2.62 -14.24
CA ASN A 292 -5.36 -2.48 -12.79
C ASN A 292 -6.75 -2.96 -12.34
N VAL A 293 -6.79 -3.94 -11.43
CA VAL A 293 -8.04 -4.53 -10.91
C VAL A 293 -8.93 -3.51 -10.19
N ASN A 294 -8.33 -2.45 -9.64
CA ASN A 294 -9.08 -1.39 -8.94
C ASN A 294 -9.98 -0.57 -9.84
N VAL A 295 -9.58 -0.42 -11.09
CA VAL A 295 -10.27 0.43 -12.08
C VAL A 295 -10.90 -0.36 -13.21
N CYS A 296 -10.37 -1.55 -13.52
CA CYS A 296 -10.84 -2.36 -14.65
C CYS A 296 -12.29 -2.77 -14.47
N TYR A 297 -13.12 -2.41 -15.44
CA TYR A 297 -14.54 -2.76 -15.48
C TYR A 297 -14.79 -4.26 -15.38
N ALA A 298 -14.01 -5.07 -16.10
CA ALA A 298 -14.20 -6.52 -16.16
C ALA A 298 -13.71 -7.26 -14.92
N LEU A 299 -12.64 -6.78 -14.27
CA LEU A 299 -12.00 -7.47 -13.14
C LEU A 299 -12.56 -7.07 -11.78
N ARG A 300 -12.97 -5.82 -11.59
CA ARG A 300 -13.41 -5.33 -10.28
C ARG A 300 -14.74 -5.91 -9.81
N THR A 301 -15.59 -6.42 -10.69
CA THR A 301 -16.93 -6.91 -10.38
C THR A 301 -16.95 -8.01 -9.33
N SER A 302 -15.97 -8.91 -9.34
CA SER A 302 -15.82 -9.95 -8.33
C SER A 302 -15.60 -9.39 -6.92
N GLN A 303 -14.87 -8.29 -6.82
CA GLN A 303 -14.63 -7.61 -5.54
C GLN A 303 -15.85 -6.79 -5.11
N LEU A 304 -16.49 -6.10 -6.06
CA LEU A 304 -17.68 -5.30 -5.83
C LEU A 304 -18.81 -6.12 -5.18
N PHE A 305 -19.07 -7.27 -5.76
CA PHE A 305 -20.26 -8.06 -5.43
C PHE A 305 -19.94 -9.35 -4.68
N ASN A 306 -18.68 -9.58 -4.31
CA ASN A 306 -18.22 -10.84 -3.72
C ASN A 306 -18.67 -12.07 -4.52
N THR A 307 -18.46 -12.04 -5.82
CA THR A 307 -18.84 -13.08 -6.76
C THR A 307 -17.61 -13.76 -7.37
N PRO A 308 -17.73 -14.95 -7.95
CA PRO A 308 -16.67 -15.50 -8.79
C PRO A 308 -16.36 -14.59 -9.98
N ASN A 309 -15.13 -14.64 -10.48
CA ASN A 309 -14.68 -13.77 -11.55
C ASN A 309 -15.31 -14.12 -12.90
N MET A 310 -15.81 -13.09 -13.60
CA MET A 310 -16.21 -13.22 -15.00
C MET A 310 -15.01 -13.32 -15.96
N SER A 311 -13.92 -12.67 -15.61
CA SER A 311 -12.67 -12.62 -16.39
C SER A 311 -11.59 -13.39 -15.66
N ARG A 312 -11.10 -14.46 -16.30
CA ARG A 312 -10.03 -15.29 -15.77
C ARG A 312 -9.35 -16.10 -16.87
N SER A 313 -8.23 -16.74 -16.52
CA SER A 313 -7.56 -17.78 -17.33
C SER A 313 -8.04 -19.19 -16.93
N ALA A 314 -7.48 -20.22 -17.56
CA ALA A 314 -7.70 -21.62 -17.19
C ALA A 314 -7.01 -22.03 -15.88
N TYR A 315 -6.20 -21.18 -15.30
CA TYR A 315 -5.31 -21.53 -14.21
C TYR A 315 -5.84 -21.09 -12.86
N ILE A 316 -5.42 -21.81 -11.82
CA ILE A 316 -5.59 -21.46 -10.40
C ILE A 316 -4.23 -21.56 -9.74
N ALA A 317 -3.87 -20.55 -8.92
CA ALA A 317 -2.68 -20.63 -8.11
C ALA A 317 -2.87 -21.61 -6.94
N LYS A 318 -1.87 -22.44 -6.68
CA LYS A 318 -1.79 -23.32 -5.50
C LYS A 318 -0.53 -23.04 -4.72
N VAL A 319 -0.61 -23.23 -3.42
CA VAL A 319 0.51 -23.00 -2.50
C VAL A 319 1.01 -24.33 -1.96
N GLU A 320 2.30 -24.56 -2.11
CA GLU A 320 3.03 -25.61 -1.42
C GLU A 320 3.39 -25.11 -0.02
N LYS A 321 2.58 -25.51 0.96
CA LYS A 321 2.70 -25.00 2.34
C LYS A 321 4.09 -25.26 2.93
N GLN A 322 4.74 -26.33 2.56
CA GLN A 322 6.07 -26.68 3.10
C GLN A 322 7.13 -25.63 2.71
N ASN A 323 7.11 -25.17 1.45
CA ASN A 323 8.04 -24.21 0.91
C ASN A 323 7.67 -22.76 1.30
N CYS A 324 6.41 -22.52 1.61
CA CYS A 324 5.92 -21.16 1.92
C CYS A 324 6.40 -20.69 3.28
N VAL A 325 6.93 -19.48 3.35
CA VAL A 325 7.42 -18.82 4.57
C VAL A 325 6.55 -17.61 4.99
N ALA A 326 5.35 -17.50 4.46
CA ALA A 326 4.42 -16.40 4.76
C ALA A 326 5.03 -14.99 4.68
N CYS A 327 6.00 -14.75 3.81
CA CYS A 327 6.61 -13.42 3.65
C CYS A 327 5.60 -12.35 3.17
N GLY A 328 4.48 -12.79 2.56
CA GLY A 328 3.39 -11.92 2.12
C GLY A 328 3.57 -11.28 0.76
N LYS A 329 4.69 -11.47 0.04
CA LYS A 329 4.91 -10.87 -1.30
C LYS A 329 3.80 -11.23 -2.29
N CYS A 330 3.40 -12.50 -2.33
CA CYS A 330 2.32 -12.97 -3.21
C CYS A 330 0.95 -12.40 -2.81
N VAL A 331 0.73 -12.14 -1.50
CA VAL A 331 -0.50 -11.52 -0.99
C VAL A 331 -0.60 -10.06 -1.44
N GLU A 332 0.47 -9.30 -1.28
CA GLU A 332 0.53 -7.89 -1.65
C GLU A 332 0.48 -7.69 -3.17
N ALA A 333 1.13 -8.58 -3.91
CA ALA A 333 1.16 -8.54 -5.37
C ALA A 333 -0.13 -9.09 -6.02
N CYS A 334 -1.00 -9.77 -5.27
CA CYS A 334 -2.20 -10.37 -5.84
C CYS A 334 -3.21 -9.31 -6.25
N PRO A 335 -3.42 -9.02 -7.54
CA PRO A 335 -4.32 -7.98 -7.99
C PRO A 335 -5.77 -8.26 -7.62
N ALA A 336 -6.17 -9.52 -7.61
CA ALA A 336 -7.52 -9.96 -7.28
C ALA A 336 -7.78 -10.16 -5.78
N GLY A 337 -6.78 -9.96 -4.93
CA GLY A 337 -6.89 -10.23 -3.49
C GLY A 337 -7.26 -11.67 -3.14
N ALA A 338 -6.89 -12.60 -4.02
CA ALA A 338 -7.18 -14.04 -3.85
C ALA A 338 -6.22 -14.73 -2.90
N VAL A 339 -4.98 -14.26 -2.82
CA VAL A 339 -3.97 -14.83 -1.92
C VAL A 339 -4.10 -14.17 -0.56
N LYS A 340 -4.16 -14.99 0.48
CA LYS A 340 -4.29 -14.59 1.89
C LYS A 340 -3.15 -15.20 2.70
N LEU A 341 -2.87 -14.63 3.87
CA LEU A 341 -2.02 -15.29 4.85
C LEU A 341 -2.84 -16.27 5.68
N GLY A 342 -2.38 -17.50 5.76
CA GLY A 342 -2.98 -18.61 6.49
C GLY A 342 -1.98 -19.22 7.48
N GLN A 343 -2.28 -20.33 8.10
CA GLN A 343 -1.52 -20.98 9.18
C GLN A 343 -0.94 -22.32 8.73
N LYS A 344 0.29 -22.64 9.16
CA LYS A 344 0.85 -24.00 9.06
C LYS A 344 0.60 -24.82 10.33
N LEU A 345 0.55 -24.15 11.47
CA LEU A 345 0.35 -24.79 12.75
C LEU A 345 -1.13 -25.21 12.88
N CYS A 346 -1.35 -26.33 13.55
CA CYS A 346 -2.68 -26.77 13.96
C CYS A 346 -2.94 -26.41 15.42
N ASP A 347 -4.18 -26.41 15.83
CA ASP A 347 -4.53 -26.37 17.25
C ASP A 347 -4.16 -27.69 17.96
N LYS A 348 -4.31 -27.76 19.28
CA LYS A 348 -4.03 -28.96 20.07
C LYS A 348 -4.88 -30.17 19.67
N GLU A 349 -6.02 -29.93 19.06
CA GLU A 349 -6.92 -30.97 18.54
C GLU A 349 -6.48 -31.45 17.15
N GLY A 350 -5.53 -30.81 16.54
CA GLY A 350 -5.02 -31.13 15.20
C GLY A 350 -5.83 -30.50 14.07
N CYS A 351 -6.71 -29.53 14.37
CA CYS A 351 -7.49 -28.84 13.38
C CYS A 351 -6.67 -27.74 12.71
N GLU A 352 -6.85 -27.57 11.40
CA GLU A 352 -6.20 -26.53 10.63
C GLU A 352 -6.82 -25.17 10.96
N ILE A 353 -5.97 -24.19 11.31
CA ILE A 353 -6.39 -22.79 11.56
C ILE A 353 -6.48 -22.06 10.21
N THR A 354 -7.68 -21.62 9.85
CA THR A 354 -7.94 -20.96 8.56
C THR A 354 -8.42 -19.53 8.73
N TYR A 355 -8.32 -18.72 7.67
CA TYR A 355 -8.90 -17.38 7.62
C TYR A 355 -10.43 -17.46 7.37
N PRO A 356 -11.20 -16.46 7.85
CA PRO A 356 -12.62 -16.43 7.59
C PRO A 356 -12.90 -16.12 6.12
N ARG A 357 -13.84 -16.88 5.55
CA ARG A 357 -14.27 -16.75 4.16
C ARG A 357 -15.65 -16.11 4.08
N MET A 358 -15.81 -15.12 3.20
CA MET A 358 -17.13 -14.56 2.93
C MET A 358 -18.01 -15.58 2.18
N PRO A 359 -19.30 -15.71 2.55
CA PRO A 359 -20.22 -16.59 1.84
C PRO A 359 -20.39 -16.17 0.37
N LEU A 360 -20.45 -17.15 -0.52
CA LEU A 360 -20.70 -16.91 -1.94
C LEU A 360 -22.20 -16.73 -2.24
N PRO A 361 -22.58 -16.16 -3.38
CA PRO A 361 -23.99 -16.00 -3.77
C PRO A 361 -24.79 -17.29 -3.78
N GLY A 362 -24.15 -18.44 -4.01
CA GLY A 362 -24.78 -19.76 -3.94
C GLY A 362 -25.05 -20.27 -2.53
N ASP A 363 -24.42 -19.69 -1.51
CA ASP A 363 -24.53 -20.13 -0.13
C ASP A 363 -25.68 -19.44 0.62
N GLN A 364 -26.09 -18.27 0.17
CA GLN A 364 -27.18 -17.49 0.75
C GLN A 364 -27.90 -16.67 -0.33
N PRO A 365 -29.13 -16.15 -0.03
CA PRO A 365 -29.82 -15.25 -0.94
C PRO A 365 -28.96 -14.04 -1.27
N TRP A 366 -28.79 -13.76 -2.56
CA TRP A 366 -28.02 -12.64 -3.05
C TRP A 366 -28.92 -11.42 -3.33
N GLY A 367 -28.41 -10.24 -3.08
CA GLY A 367 -29.05 -8.99 -3.39
C GLY A 367 -28.27 -7.80 -2.86
N GLU A 368 -28.80 -6.60 -2.99
CA GLU A 368 -28.15 -5.33 -2.60
C GLU A 368 -27.72 -5.32 -1.11
N HIS A 369 -28.41 -6.06 -0.26
CA HIS A 369 -28.05 -6.22 1.17
C HIS A 369 -26.70 -6.93 1.38
N MET A 370 -26.12 -7.57 0.35
CA MET A 370 -24.85 -8.29 0.41
C MET A 370 -23.64 -7.41 0.11
N TRP A 371 -23.86 -6.23 -0.43
CA TRP A 371 -22.82 -5.27 -0.74
C TRP A 371 -23.25 -3.85 -0.33
N THR A 372 -22.27 -2.94 -0.18
CA THR A 372 -22.53 -1.55 0.17
C THR A 372 -22.24 -0.66 -1.03
N HIS A 373 -22.86 0.54 -1.06
CA HIS A 373 -22.52 1.53 -2.09
C HIS A 373 -21.07 1.96 -2.02
N ASN A 374 -20.45 1.90 -0.83
CA ASN A 374 -19.01 2.09 -0.64
C ASN A 374 -18.22 0.77 -0.75
N TYR A 375 -18.60 -0.07 -1.68
CA TYR A 375 -17.94 -1.35 -1.95
C TYR A 375 -16.44 -1.22 -2.27
N ARG A 376 -16.04 -0.07 -2.79
CA ARG A 376 -14.67 0.25 -3.21
C ARG A 376 -13.70 0.20 -2.05
N ASP A 377 -14.15 0.66 -0.89
CA ASP A 377 -13.35 0.68 0.32
C ASP A 377 -13.57 -0.55 1.20
N VAL A 378 -14.79 -1.05 1.23
CA VAL A 378 -15.22 -2.13 2.15
C VAL A 378 -14.89 -3.53 1.66
N ASN A 379 -15.15 -3.79 0.37
CA ASN A 379 -15.02 -5.15 -0.16
C ASN A 379 -13.57 -5.49 -0.48
N ARG A 380 -12.68 -4.52 -0.50
CA ARG A 380 -11.27 -4.73 -0.75
C ARG A 380 -10.47 -4.88 0.52
N ILE A 381 -10.77 -5.90 1.27
CA ILE A 381 -9.86 -6.39 2.30
C ILE A 381 -8.92 -7.36 1.59
N ASN A 382 -7.72 -6.88 1.27
CA ASN A 382 -6.77 -7.65 0.50
C ASN A 382 -6.18 -8.83 1.27
N CYS A 383 -6.18 -8.77 2.59
CA CYS A 383 -5.66 -9.87 3.40
C CYS A 383 -6.47 -10.04 4.68
N TYR A 384 -6.91 -11.26 4.91
CA TYR A 384 -7.06 -11.74 6.26
C TYR A 384 -5.73 -12.37 6.68
N ASP A 385 -5.27 -12.00 7.85
CA ASP A 385 -4.13 -12.61 8.51
C ASP A 385 -4.67 -13.36 9.73
N ALA A 386 -4.58 -14.66 9.73
CA ALA A 386 -5.01 -15.49 10.85
C ALA A 386 -3.99 -15.53 12.00
N GLY A 387 -3.16 -14.50 12.13
CA GLY A 387 -2.08 -14.43 13.11
C GLY A 387 -0.97 -15.46 12.84
N THR A 388 -0.89 -15.93 11.62
CA THR A 388 -0.04 -17.05 11.23
C THR A 388 1.44 -16.75 11.20
N ALA A 389 1.77 -15.50 11.15
CA ALA A 389 3.10 -15.00 11.39
C ALA A 389 2.99 -13.88 12.44
N PRO A 390 2.83 -14.21 13.74
CA PRO A 390 2.63 -13.21 14.79
C PRO A 390 3.73 -12.15 14.80
N CYS A 391 4.97 -12.53 14.50
CA CYS A 391 6.10 -11.61 14.36
C CYS A 391 5.87 -10.57 13.25
N LYS A 392 5.32 -10.96 12.10
CA LYS A 392 4.96 -10.03 11.02
C LYS A 392 3.80 -9.12 11.42
N THR A 393 2.79 -9.67 12.08
CA THR A 393 1.62 -8.91 12.55
C THR A 393 1.98 -7.87 13.60
N ALA A 394 2.86 -8.21 14.54
CA ALA A 394 3.31 -7.31 15.60
C ALA A 394 4.26 -6.20 15.11
N CYS A 395 4.92 -6.40 13.98
CA CYS A 395 5.77 -5.38 13.39
C CYS A 395 4.92 -4.27 12.76
N PRO A 396 5.06 -2.99 13.15
CA PRO A 396 4.30 -1.88 12.55
C PRO A 396 4.49 -1.75 11.03
N ALA A 397 5.68 -2.04 10.52
CA ALA A 397 5.99 -2.04 9.09
C ALA A 397 5.60 -3.35 8.38
N HIS A 398 5.12 -4.36 9.10
CA HIS A 398 4.73 -5.67 8.58
C HIS A 398 5.80 -6.35 7.70
N ILE A 399 7.06 -6.26 8.12
CA ILE A 399 8.20 -6.86 7.41
C ILE A 399 7.99 -8.37 7.25
N GLY A 400 8.42 -8.92 6.12
CA GLY A 400 8.35 -10.35 5.82
C GLY A 400 9.34 -11.19 6.64
N ILE A 401 9.23 -11.22 7.98
CA ILE A 401 10.21 -11.75 8.92
C ILE A 401 10.58 -13.20 8.64
N GLN A 402 9.60 -14.10 8.53
CA GLN A 402 9.87 -15.50 8.25
C GLN A 402 10.62 -15.70 6.93
N GLY A 403 10.35 -14.82 5.96
CA GLY A 403 11.03 -14.82 4.66
C GLY A 403 12.52 -14.51 4.78
N TYR A 404 12.90 -13.40 5.43
CA TYR A 404 14.32 -13.07 5.53
C TYR A 404 15.08 -14.01 6.48
N LEU A 405 14.41 -14.57 7.51
CA LEU A 405 15.01 -15.60 8.34
C LEU A 405 15.33 -16.86 7.51
N GLN A 406 14.43 -17.30 6.64
CA GLN A 406 14.68 -18.45 5.77
C GLN A 406 15.78 -18.16 4.75
N LEU A 407 15.78 -16.98 4.12
CA LEU A 407 16.85 -16.59 3.19
C LEU A 407 18.22 -16.51 3.88
N ALA A 408 18.26 -15.98 5.12
CA ALA A 408 19.49 -15.97 5.90
C ALA A 408 19.95 -17.39 6.27
N LYS A 409 19.02 -18.30 6.60
CA LYS A 409 19.34 -19.72 6.80
C LYS A 409 20.01 -20.36 5.58
N GLU A 410 19.55 -19.97 4.38
CA GLU A 410 20.11 -20.43 3.09
C GLU A 410 21.38 -19.71 2.68
N GLY A 411 21.84 -18.68 3.42
CA GLY A 411 22.98 -17.85 3.06
C GLY A 411 22.70 -16.82 1.96
N ARG A 412 21.44 -16.59 1.61
CA ARG A 412 20.97 -15.64 0.58
C ARG A 412 20.74 -14.25 1.20
N TYR A 413 21.81 -13.62 1.66
CA TYR A 413 21.72 -12.38 2.45
C TYR A 413 21.27 -11.17 1.62
N GLU A 414 21.63 -11.08 0.35
CA GLU A 414 21.16 -10.00 -0.54
C GLU A 414 19.65 -10.08 -0.78
N ASP A 415 19.13 -11.27 -1.01
CA ASP A 415 17.69 -11.51 -1.15
C ASP A 415 16.94 -11.21 0.14
N ALA A 416 17.54 -11.56 1.28
CA ALA A 416 17.01 -11.24 2.60
C ALA A 416 16.92 -9.73 2.82
N LEU A 417 17.98 -8.99 2.46
CA LEU A 417 18.02 -7.54 2.55
C LEU A 417 17.00 -6.89 1.61
N ALA A 418 16.91 -7.37 0.37
CA ALA A 418 15.91 -6.89 -0.61
C ALA A 418 14.47 -7.08 -0.08
N LEU A 419 14.23 -8.20 0.62
CA LEU A 419 12.94 -8.46 1.25
C LEU A 419 12.66 -7.50 2.42
N ILE A 420 13.66 -7.18 3.23
CA ILE A 420 13.53 -6.23 4.34
C ILE A 420 13.32 -4.81 3.80
N LYS A 421 14.15 -4.36 2.85
CA LYS A 421 14.10 -3.01 2.27
C LYS A 421 12.80 -2.71 1.50
N LYS A 422 12.04 -3.73 1.16
CA LYS A 422 10.69 -3.56 0.61
C LYS A 422 9.73 -2.85 1.59
N ASP A 423 9.90 -3.07 2.89
CA ASP A 423 9.00 -2.56 3.93
C ASP A 423 9.71 -1.63 4.93
N ASN A 424 11.03 -1.68 4.99
CA ASN A 424 11.86 -0.90 5.92
C ASN A 424 13.11 -0.36 5.20
N PRO A 425 13.20 0.95 4.96
CA PRO A 425 14.36 1.58 4.32
C PRO A 425 15.60 1.67 5.20
N LEU A 426 15.47 1.49 6.53
CA LEU A 426 16.53 1.67 7.54
C LEU A 426 16.73 0.38 8.36
N PRO A 427 17.05 -0.76 7.73
CA PRO A 427 17.15 -2.05 8.42
C PRO A 427 18.30 -2.13 9.43
N ALA A 428 19.45 -1.51 9.16
CA ALA A 428 20.58 -1.47 10.07
C ALA A 428 20.27 -0.61 11.29
N VAL A 429 19.72 0.58 11.10
CA VAL A 429 19.20 1.42 12.20
C VAL A 429 18.25 0.63 13.09
N CYS A 430 17.25 -0.02 12.49
CA CYS A 430 16.30 -0.83 13.26
C CYS A 430 16.95 -2.05 13.92
N GLY A 431 18.06 -2.57 13.41
CA GLY A 431 18.83 -3.65 14.05
C GLY A 431 19.52 -3.23 15.34
N HIS A 432 19.67 -1.93 15.58
CA HIS A 432 20.32 -1.39 16.78
C HIS A 432 19.33 -0.79 17.80
N VAL A 433 18.18 -0.26 17.33
CA VAL A 433 17.30 0.56 18.19
C VAL A 433 15.84 0.11 18.20
N CYS A 434 15.51 -1.06 17.65
CA CYS A 434 14.14 -1.56 17.61
C CYS A 434 13.71 -2.10 18.99
N ASN A 435 12.45 -1.88 19.34
CA ASN A 435 11.84 -2.41 20.55
C ASN A 435 11.38 -3.89 20.45
N ARG A 436 11.70 -4.59 19.39
CA ARG A 436 11.57 -6.06 19.20
C ARG A 436 10.17 -6.64 19.42
N ARG A 437 9.08 -5.90 19.20
CA ARG A 437 7.70 -6.42 19.34
C ARG A 437 7.47 -7.73 18.59
N CYS A 438 8.20 -7.97 17.52
CA CYS A 438 8.15 -9.20 16.76
C CYS A 438 8.67 -10.41 17.55
N GLU A 439 9.65 -10.22 18.41
CA GLU A 439 10.18 -11.24 19.31
C GLU A 439 9.20 -11.52 20.46
N ASP A 440 8.61 -10.48 21.07
CA ASP A 440 7.56 -10.63 22.09
C ASP A 440 6.36 -11.43 21.57
N ALA A 441 6.02 -11.22 20.29
CA ALA A 441 4.92 -11.92 19.62
C ALA A 441 5.33 -13.31 19.09
N CYS A 442 6.60 -13.68 19.10
CA CYS A 442 7.10 -14.90 18.48
C CYS A 442 6.50 -16.16 19.11
N THR A 443 5.90 -17.03 18.30
CA THR A 443 5.30 -18.31 18.76
C THR A 443 6.36 -19.23 19.37
N ARG A 444 7.62 -19.13 18.94
CA ARG A 444 8.72 -19.92 19.51
C ARG A 444 8.86 -19.74 21.03
N GLY A 445 8.50 -18.54 21.53
CA GLY A 445 8.51 -18.24 22.96
C GLY A 445 7.59 -19.13 23.80
N THR A 446 6.66 -19.89 23.20
CA THR A 446 5.82 -20.89 23.91
C THR A 446 6.54 -22.23 24.13
N ILE A 447 7.70 -22.44 23.46
CA ILE A 447 8.50 -23.67 23.56
C ILE A 447 9.71 -23.47 24.45
N ASP A 448 10.48 -22.44 24.15
CA ASP A 448 11.70 -22.07 24.84
C ASP A 448 11.86 -20.53 24.87
N GLU A 449 12.67 -19.95 24.01
CA GLU A 449 12.87 -18.51 23.89
C GLU A 449 12.52 -18.04 22.47
N ALA A 450 12.00 -16.82 22.35
CA ALA A 450 11.74 -16.19 21.05
C ALA A 450 12.98 -16.23 20.15
N VAL A 451 12.79 -16.31 18.84
CA VAL A 451 13.88 -16.21 17.88
C VAL A 451 14.48 -14.80 17.96
N ALA A 452 15.80 -14.68 17.92
CA ALA A 452 16.54 -13.42 17.88
C ALA A 452 16.40 -12.72 16.51
N ILE A 453 15.18 -12.30 16.24
CA ILE A 453 14.74 -11.77 14.94
C ILE A 453 15.52 -10.50 14.58
N ASP A 454 15.71 -9.64 15.57
CA ASP A 454 16.35 -8.35 15.38
C ASP A 454 17.85 -8.49 15.13
N GLU A 455 18.51 -9.37 15.87
CA GLU A 455 19.92 -9.68 15.70
C GLU A 455 20.23 -10.28 14.30
N VAL A 456 19.35 -11.15 13.79
CA VAL A 456 19.48 -11.67 12.42
C VAL A 456 19.30 -10.55 11.41
N LYS A 457 18.35 -9.64 11.62
CA LYS A 457 18.14 -8.46 10.76
C LYS A 457 19.36 -7.53 10.77
N ARG A 458 19.92 -7.27 11.97
CA ARG A 458 21.14 -6.50 12.15
C ARG A 458 22.28 -7.11 11.34
N PHE A 459 22.55 -8.40 11.52
CA PHE A 459 23.57 -9.11 10.76
C PHE A 459 23.43 -8.98 9.24
N ILE A 460 22.20 -9.12 8.72
CA ILE A 460 21.93 -8.98 7.27
C ILE A 460 22.22 -7.55 6.81
N ALA A 461 21.78 -6.56 7.57
CA ALA A 461 21.86 -5.16 7.17
C ALA A 461 23.29 -4.59 7.28
N GLU A 462 24.06 -4.98 8.28
CA GLU A 462 25.44 -4.53 8.46
C GLU A 462 26.37 -4.97 7.32
N ARG A 463 26.04 -6.05 6.63
CA ARG A 463 26.81 -6.52 5.44
C ARG A 463 26.69 -5.58 4.24
N ASP A 464 25.68 -4.71 4.22
CA ASP A 464 25.36 -3.79 3.11
C ASP A 464 25.91 -2.37 3.32
N LEU A 465 26.79 -2.16 4.30
CA LEU A 465 27.29 -0.82 4.63
C LEU A 465 28.37 -0.31 3.67
N ASN A 466 28.95 -1.20 2.85
CA ASN A 466 29.96 -0.80 1.86
C ASN A 466 29.31 -0.02 0.71
N ALA A 467 29.75 1.22 0.49
CA ALA A 467 29.20 2.11 -0.53
C ALA A 467 29.29 1.57 -1.97
N GLU A 468 30.31 0.75 -2.27
CA GLU A 468 30.53 0.21 -3.62
C GLU A 468 29.59 -0.96 -3.97
N THR A 469 29.17 -1.72 -2.98
CA THR A 469 28.35 -2.94 -3.15
C THR A 469 26.94 -2.81 -2.56
N ARG A 470 26.59 -1.63 -2.10
CA ARG A 470 25.34 -1.37 -1.41
C ARG A 470 24.12 -1.64 -2.30
N PHE A 471 23.17 -2.39 -1.77
CA PHE A 471 21.93 -2.71 -2.47
C PHE A 471 21.01 -1.48 -2.59
N ILE A 472 20.74 -1.05 -3.81
CA ILE A 472 19.79 0.01 -4.15
C ILE A 472 18.55 -0.66 -4.76
N PRO A 473 17.36 -0.52 -4.13
CA PRO A 473 16.14 -1.14 -4.64
C PRO A 473 15.72 -0.61 -6.01
N LYS A 474 15.17 -1.50 -6.83
CA LYS A 474 14.59 -1.13 -8.13
C LYS A 474 13.28 -0.35 -7.93
N LYS A 475 13.10 0.71 -8.70
CA LYS A 475 11.84 1.47 -8.76
C LYS A 475 10.76 0.66 -9.46
N THR A 476 9.52 0.81 -8.99
CA THR A 476 8.31 0.27 -9.64
C THR A 476 7.37 1.43 -9.92
N ILE A 477 7.32 1.83 -11.18
CA ILE A 477 6.68 3.08 -11.60
C ILE A 477 5.38 2.77 -12.34
N PRO A 478 4.20 3.21 -11.86
CA PRO A 478 2.92 2.98 -12.53
C PRO A 478 2.65 4.00 -13.64
N SER A 479 3.69 4.33 -14.40
CA SER A 479 3.64 5.21 -15.57
C SER A 479 4.69 4.78 -16.59
N LEU A 480 4.30 4.69 -17.85
CA LEU A 480 5.21 4.42 -18.98
C LEU A 480 6.12 5.60 -19.33
N LYS A 481 5.90 6.77 -18.73
CA LYS A 481 6.78 7.94 -18.85
C LYS A 481 8.06 7.84 -18.02
N GLY A 482 8.18 6.80 -17.19
CA GLY A 482 9.37 6.54 -16.39
C GLY A 482 9.49 7.36 -15.11
N GLY A 483 8.46 8.08 -14.70
CA GLY A 483 8.41 8.86 -13.46
C GLY A 483 7.25 9.84 -13.42
N PHE A 484 7.22 10.64 -12.37
CA PHE A 484 6.24 11.69 -12.12
C PHE A 484 6.95 13.03 -11.89
N GLU A 485 6.36 14.11 -12.40
CA GLU A 485 6.94 15.46 -12.32
C GLU A 485 6.40 16.26 -11.13
N GLU A 486 5.34 15.79 -10.48
CA GLU A 486 4.72 16.45 -9.35
C GLU A 486 5.71 16.60 -8.20
N LYS A 487 5.87 17.83 -7.73
CA LYS A 487 6.78 18.15 -6.62
C LYS A 487 6.11 17.86 -5.28
N ILE A 488 6.81 17.11 -4.44
CA ILE A 488 6.37 16.79 -3.07
C ILE A 488 7.42 17.26 -2.09
N ALA A 489 6.99 18.03 -1.08
CA ALA A 489 7.83 18.51 0.00
C ALA A 489 7.64 17.64 1.26
N ILE A 490 8.75 17.25 1.86
CA ILE A 490 8.77 16.51 3.13
C ILE A 490 9.48 17.40 4.15
N ILE A 491 8.87 17.62 5.31
CA ILE A 491 9.38 18.51 6.33
C ILE A 491 9.87 17.70 7.51
N GLY A 492 11.18 17.63 7.65
CA GLY A 492 11.90 16.82 8.62
C GLY A 492 12.52 15.56 8.05
N ALA A 493 13.84 15.40 8.25
CA ALA A 493 14.63 14.25 7.82
C ALA A 493 14.80 13.19 8.92
N GLY A 494 13.81 13.04 9.79
CA GLY A 494 13.70 11.92 10.73
C GLY A 494 13.22 10.64 10.04
N PRO A 495 13.09 9.49 10.77
CA PRO A 495 12.74 8.20 10.16
C PRO A 495 11.41 8.22 9.40
N ALA A 496 10.42 9.00 9.82
CA ALA A 496 9.15 9.14 9.10
C ALA A 496 9.32 9.85 7.75
N GLY A 497 10.02 10.98 7.72
CA GLY A 497 10.27 11.74 6.50
C GLY A 497 11.18 10.99 5.52
N LEU A 498 12.26 10.38 6.02
CA LEU A 498 13.15 9.54 5.21
C LEU A 498 12.43 8.35 4.59
N SER A 499 11.54 7.70 5.36
CA SER A 499 10.72 6.59 4.86
C SER A 499 9.72 7.07 3.80
N CYS A 500 9.03 8.18 4.02
CA CYS A 500 8.11 8.75 3.03
C CYS A 500 8.83 9.06 1.71
N ALA A 501 9.99 9.72 1.80
CA ALA A 501 10.81 10.03 0.64
C ALA A 501 11.26 8.78 -0.12
N TYR A 502 11.69 7.75 0.60
CA TYR A 502 12.12 6.48 0.04
C TYR A 502 11.01 5.83 -0.79
N PHE A 503 9.81 5.69 -0.24
CA PHE A 503 8.70 5.04 -0.94
C PHE A 503 8.18 5.88 -2.12
N LEU A 504 8.18 7.21 -2.01
CA LEU A 504 7.89 8.09 -3.15
C LEU A 504 8.94 7.94 -4.26
N ALA A 505 10.23 7.88 -3.90
CA ALA A 505 11.29 7.69 -4.88
C ALA A 505 11.20 6.34 -5.60
N LEU A 506 10.83 5.27 -4.89
CA LEU A 506 10.57 3.96 -5.48
C LEU A 506 9.39 3.96 -6.46
N THR A 507 8.41 4.83 -6.21
CA THR A 507 7.23 5.01 -7.09
C THR A 507 7.53 5.90 -8.30
N GLY A 508 8.69 6.59 -8.34
CA GLY A 508 9.15 7.38 -9.48
C GLY A 508 9.16 8.88 -9.29
N TYR A 509 8.95 9.37 -8.07
CA TYR A 509 9.09 10.80 -7.74
C TYR A 509 10.54 11.19 -7.44
N LYS A 510 10.77 12.51 -7.38
CA LYS A 510 11.98 13.14 -6.86
C LYS A 510 11.60 14.08 -5.72
N PRO A 511 11.21 13.55 -4.54
CA PRO A 511 10.78 14.39 -3.44
C PRO A 511 11.94 15.19 -2.85
N THR A 512 11.62 16.36 -2.27
CA THR A 512 12.59 17.19 -1.56
C THR A 512 12.28 17.14 -0.06
N ILE A 513 13.29 16.81 0.75
CA ILE A 513 13.21 16.90 2.22
C ILE A 513 13.83 18.22 2.66
N PHE A 514 13.09 18.97 3.49
CA PHE A 514 13.56 20.16 4.18
C PHE A 514 13.86 19.82 5.64
N GLU A 515 15.11 19.99 6.06
CA GLU A 515 15.57 19.66 7.42
C GLU A 515 16.18 20.91 8.06
N LYS A 516 15.69 21.28 9.23
CA LYS A 516 16.20 22.47 9.95
C LYS A 516 17.61 22.29 10.51
N ASN A 517 17.99 21.08 10.86
CA ASN A 517 19.31 20.78 11.36
C ASN A 517 20.34 20.68 10.22
N ALA A 518 21.63 20.76 10.59
CA ALA A 518 22.73 20.68 9.64
C ALA A 518 22.86 19.31 8.95
N GLU A 519 22.37 18.25 9.58
CA GLU A 519 22.44 16.89 9.05
C GLU A 519 21.12 16.14 9.20
N PRO A 520 20.81 15.21 8.28
CA PRO A 520 19.59 14.42 8.35
C PRO A 520 19.70 13.28 9.38
N GLY A 521 18.55 12.78 9.84
CA GLY A 521 18.43 11.65 10.73
C GLY A 521 17.48 11.89 11.90
N GLY A 522 17.13 13.15 12.20
CA GLY A 522 16.24 13.49 13.32
C GLY A 522 16.74 12.92 14.64
N MET A 523 15.86 12.33 15.45
CA MET A 523 16.24 11.76 16.75
C MET A 523 17.22 10.58 16.66
N LEU A 524 17.32 9.90 15.53
CA LEU A 524 18.35 8.86 15.30
C LEU A 524 19.76 9.45 15.35
N ARG A 525 19.91 10.69 14.92
CA ARG A 525 21.20 11.40 14.98
C ARG A 525 21.38 12.22 16.25
N TYR A 526 20.35 12.97 16.63
CA TYR A 526 20.45 14.00 17.66
C TYR A 526 19.99 13.57 19.07
N GLY A 527 19.29 12.42 19.17
CA GLY A 527 18.78 11.92 20.45
C GLY A 527 19.37 10.60 20.87
N ILE A 528 19.58 9.66 19.93
CA ILE A 528 20.13 8.34 20.24
C ILE A 528 21.66 8.43 20.31
N PRO A 529 22.29 7.97 21.41
CA PRO A 529 23.73 8.00 21.55
C PRO A 529 24.48 7.13 20.52
N SER A 530 25.73 7.53 20.21
CA SER A 530 26.56 6.81 19.24
C SER A 530 26.92 5.40 19.70
N TYR A 531 27.02 5.16 21.00
CA TYR A 531 27.28 3.80 21.55
C TYR A 531 26.11 2.82 21.31
N LYS A 532 24.91 3.30 20.91
CA LYS A 532 23.79 2.49 20.44
C LYS A 532 23.63 2.49 18.94
N LEU A 533 23.91 3.64 18.31
CA LEU A 533 23.72 3.82 16.87
C LEU A 533 24.82 4.72 16.32
N GLU A 534 25.79 4.10 15.67
CA GLU A 534 26.88 4.82 15.00
C GLU A 534 26.34 5.73 13.89
N LYS A 535 26.85 6.98 13.83
CA LYS A 535 26.34 7.98 12.90
C LYS A 535 26.72 7.69 11.45
N ASP A 536 27.83 6.99 11.23
CA ASP A 536 28.26 6.55 9.91
C ASP A 536 27.34 5.47 9.33
N LEU A 537 26.85 4.57 10.18
CA LEU A 537 25.83 3.57 9.81
C LEU A 537 24.53 4.25 9.36
N LEU A 538 24.07 5.22 10.14
CA LEU A 538 22.89 6.00 9.80
C LEU A 538 23.09 6.75 8.47
N ALA A 539 24.26 7.38 8.28
CA ALA A 539 24.59 8.09 7.05
C ALA A 539 24.61 7.14 5.83
N ALA A 540 25.12 5.93 6.01
CA ALA A 540 25.15 4.91 4.97
C ALA A 540 23.73 4.51 4.49
N GLU A 541 22.79 4.33 5.41
CA GLU A 541 21.40 4.04 5.05
C GLU A 541 20.67 5.24 4.42
N ILE A 542 20.95 6.47 4.89
CA ILE A 542 20.40 7.69 4.28
C ILE A 542 20.94 7.88 2.85
N ASP A 543 22.17 7.46 2.59
CA ASP A 543 22.76 7.55 1.26
C ASP A 543 22.00 6.71 0.22
N VAL A 544 21.47 5.55 0.59
CA VAL A 544 20.57 4.76 -0.28
C VAL A 544 19.38 5.60 -0.74
N ILE A 545 18.81 6.39 0.17
CA ILE A 545 17.66 7.25 -0.12
C ILE A 545 18.05 8.37 -1.10
N ARG A 546 19.24 8.96 -0.93
CA ARG A 546 19.77 9.95 -1.87
C ARG A 546 20.04 9.36 -3.25
N GLN A 547 20.58 8.15 -3.32
CA GLN A 547 20.85 7.46 -4.59
C GLN A 547 19.56 7.10 -5.35
N LEU A 548 18.43 6.99 -4.68
CA LEU A 548 17.12 6.86 -5.32
C LEU A 548 16.62 8.18 -5.94
N GLY A 549 17.34 9.30 -5.75
CA GLY A 549 17.01 10.60 -6.32
C GLY A 549 16.25 11.54 -5.39
N VAL A 550 16.29 11.29 -4.07
CA VAL A 550 15.74 12.19 -3.05
C VAL A 550 16.72 13.34 -2.81
N GLU A 551 16.23 14.57 -2.90
CA GLU A 551 16.98 15.77 -2.49
C GLU A 551 16.77 16.03 -0.99
N ILE A 552 17.86 16.27 -0.24
CA ILE A 552 17.77 16.61 1.19
C ILE A 552 18.45 17.98 1.38
N ARG A 553 17.65 18.98 1.74
CA ARG A 553 18.09 20.36 2.02
C ARG A 553 18.16 20.55 3.52
N CYS A 554 19.37 20.48 4.06
CA CYS A 554 19.63 20.72 5.48
C CYS A 554 19.85 22.21 5.76
N GLY A 555 19.63 22.63 7.03
CA GLY A 555 19.73 24.01 7.47
C GLY A 555 18.58 24.90 6.97
N VAL A 556 17.44 24.32 6.61
CA VAL A 556 16.24 25.03 6.14
C VAL A 556 15.07 24.74 7.07
N GLU A 557 14.64 25.73 7.83
CA GLU A 557 13.48 25.63 8.74
C GLU A 557 12.21 26.13 8.04
N VAL A 558 11.28 25.22 7.76
CA VAL A 558 9.98 25.56 7.19
C VAL A 558 9.15 26.32 8.24
N GLY A 559 8.57 27.44 7.85
CA GLY A 559 7.92 28.42 8.72
C GLY A 559 8.82 29.60 9.12
N LYS A 560 10.13 29.51 8.83
CA LYS A 560 11.08 30.60 9.14
C LYS A 560 11.88 31.02 7.91
N ASP A 561 12.60 30.07 7.28
CA ASP A 561 13.43 30.35 6.11
C ASP A 561 12.62 30.25 4.80
N VAL A 562 11.58 29.44 4.81
CA VAL A 562 10.61 29.25 3.73
C VAL A 562 9.27 28.84 4.34
N THR A 563 8.16 29.40 3.85
CA THR A 563 6.81 29.02 4.30
C THR A 563 6.20 27.91 3.44
N ILE A 564 5.11 27.31 3.90
CA ILE A 564 4.32 26.36 3.07
C ILE A 564 3.77 27.06 1.83
N GLU A 565 3.32 28.31 1.97
CA GLU A 565 2.84 29.14 0.85
C GLU A 565 3.93 29.36 -0.19
N ASP A 566 5.15 29.71 0.23
CA ASP A 566 6.29 29.88 -0.69
C ASP A 566 6.58 28.56 -1.46
N LEU A 567 6.42 27.42 -0.79
CA LEU A 567 6.62 26.12 -1.42
C LEU A 567 5.47 25.80 -2.41
N ARG A 568 4.22 26.16 -2.08
CA ARG A 568 3.08 26.06 -3.01
C ARG A 568 3.33 26.91 -4.27
N GLU A 569 3.83 28.14 -4.10
CA GLU A 569 4.21 29.02 -5.23
C GLU A 569 5.36 28.45 -6.06
N GLN A 570 6.29 27.69 -5.44
CA GLN A 570 7.34 26.96 -6.15
C GLN A 570 6.84 25.70 -6.86
N GLY A 571 5.53 25.40 -6.77
CA GLY A 571 4.87 24.30 -7.45
C GLY A 571 4.87 22.96 -6.70
N TYR A 572 5.13 22.96 -5.38
CA TYR A 572 4.91 21.79 -4.55
C TYR A 572 3.41 21.58 -4.36
N LYS A 573 2.93 20.35 -4.64
CA LYS A 573 1.50 19.99 -4.62
C LYS A 573 1.06 19.24 -3.36
N GLY A 574 2.00 18.69 -2.60
CA GLY A 574 1.71 17.92 -1.39
C GLY A 574 2.85 18.00 -0.39
N PHE A 575 2.49 17.98 0.88
CA PHE A 575 3.38 18.19 2.00
C PHE A 575 3.28 17.06 3.03
N TYR A 576 4.40 16.55 3.49
CA TYR A 576 4.46 15.58 4.58
C TYR A 576 5.19 16.14 5.78
N ALA A 577 4.46 16.48 6.84
CA ALA A 577 5.04 17.01 8.07
C ALA A 577 5.48 15.86 9.00
N ALA A 578 6.79 15.77 9.21
CA ALA A 578 7.46 14.71 9.98
C ALA A 578 8.52 15.27 10.94
N ILE A 579 8.22 16.42 11.57
CA ILE A 579 9.16 17.19 12.41
C ILE A 579 9.46 16.53 13.77
N GLY A 580 8.71 15.48 14.16
CA GLY A 580 8.92 14.72 15.39
C GLY A 580 8.60 15.49 16.68
N CYS A 581 9.07 14.95 17.82
CA CYS A 581 8.96 15.56 19.16
C CYS A 581 10.36 15.92 19.63
N GLN A 582 10.88 17.07 19.26
CA GLN A 582 12.28 17.46 19.50
C GLN A 582 12.49 18.41 20.68
N ARG A 583 11.42 18.86 21.33
CA ARG A 583 11.51 19.74 22.49
C ARG A 583 11.36 18.94 23.78
N GLY A 584 12.37 19.01 24.66
CA GLY A 584 12.30 18.40 25.98
C GLY A 584 11.29 19.11 26.89
N ARG A 585 10.60 18.34 27.74
CA ARG A 585 9.74 18.90 28.80
C ARG A 585 10.48 18.99 30.09
N LYS A 586 10.14 20.00 30.91
CA LYS A 586 10.55 20.14 32.30
C LYS A 586 9.34 19.96 33.20
N PRO A 587 9.51 19.54 34.46
CA PRO A 587 8.41 19.17 35.37
C PRO A 587 7.54 20.34 35.87
N GLY A 588 7.94 21.59 35.67
CA GLY A 588 7.25 22.78 36.18
C GLY A 588 7.45 23.03 37.66
N ILE A 589 8.62 22.74 38.19
CA ILE A 589 9.00 22.90 39.61
C ILE A 589 9.95 24.07 39.83
N SER A 590 10.04 24.53 41.07
CA SER A 590 10.99 25.61 41.44
C SER A 590 12.42 25.18 41.14
N GLY A 591 13.25 26.10 40.62
CA GLY A 591 14.66 25.86 40.32
C GLY A 591 14.95 25.08 39.04
N GLU A 592 13.96 24.65 38.28
CA GLU A 592 14.15 23.82 37.05
C GLU A 592 14.92 24.54 35.93
N ASN A 593 15.12 25.85 36.04
CA ASN A 593 15.83 26.66 35.05
C ASN A 593 17.22 27.15 35.55
N ALA A 594 17.66 26.67 36.72
CA ALA A 594 18.99 26.94 37.26
C ALA A 594 20.09 26.44 36.29
N GLU A 595 21.25 27.06 36.32
CA GLU A 595 22.42 26.61 35.59
C GLU A 595 22.82 25.21 36.06
N GLY A 596 22.92 24.25 35.13
CA GLY A 596 23.09 22.84 35.46
C GLY A 596 21.79 22.01 35.38
N ALA A 597 20.63 22.64 35.12
CA ALA A 597 19.36 21.94 34.94
C ALA A 597 18.99 21.83 33.45
N TYR A 598 19.02 20.59 32.89
CA TYR A 598 18.85 20.32 31.47
C TYR A 598 17.56 19.53 31.17
N ALA A 599 16.96 19.73 30.01
CA ALA A 599 16.07 18.73 29.45
C ALA A 599 16.90 17.63 28.74
N ALA A 600 16.51 16.36 28.90
CA ALA A 600 17.30 15.23 28.42
C ALA A 600 17.56 15.29 26.89
N VAL A 601 16.58 15.74 26.10
CA VAL A 601 16.75 15.85 24.64
C VAL A 601 17.84 16.87 24.26
N ASP A 602 17.88 18.01 24.95
CA ASP A 602 18.87 19.05 24.70
C ASP A 602 20.26 18.60 25.15
N PHE A 603 20.34 17.97 26.32
CA PHE A 603 21.57 17.36 26.82
C PHE A 603 22.12 16.31 25.86
N LEU A 604 21.30 15.35 25.40
CA LEU A 604 21.72 14.29 24.49
C LEU A 604 22.16 14.84 23.14
N ARG A 605 21.50 15.88 22.65
CA ARG A 605 21.88 16.56 21.40
C ARG A 605 23.28 17.15 21.49
N GLU A 606 23.58 17.87 22.55
CA GLU A 606 24.86 18.53 22.70
C GLU A 606 26.00 17.56 23.03
N ALA A 607 25.75 16.63 23.96
CA ALA A 607 26.73 15.63 24.37
C ALA A 607 27.05 14.66 23.22
N GLY A 608 26.02 14.26 22.44
CA GLY A 608 26.18 13.36 21.28
C GLY A 608 26.91 14.02 20.11
N ALA A 609 26.68 15.30 19.87
CA ALA A 609 27.33 16.04 18.77
C ALA A 609 28.84 16.25 18.99
N LYS A 610 29.25 16.35 20.22
CA LYS A 610 30.66 16.63 20.59
C LYS A 610 31.40 15.41 21.11
N GLU A 611 30.74 14.27 21.33
CA GLU A 611 31.24 13.11 22.08
C GLU A 611 31.86 13.52 23.42
N SER A 612 31.39 14.61 23.99
CA SER A 612 31.81 15.16 25.27
C SER A 612 30.84 16.24 25.73
N PHE A 613 30.68 16.36 27.05
CA PHE A 613 29.93 17.45 27.66
C PHE A 613 30.60 17.83 28.95
N ALA A 614 30.75 19.12 29.24
CA ALA A 614 31.41 19.58 30.48
C ALA A 614 30.43 19.42 31.64
N LEU A 615 30.64 18.37 32.47
CA LEU A 615 29.92 18.12 33.71
C LEU A 615 30.89 18.25 34.89
N GLU A 616 30.37 18.71 36.02
CA GLU A 616 31.11 18.82 37.26
C GLU A 616 30.29 18.22 38.43
N GLY A 617 30.90 17.41 39.24
CA GLY A 617 30.25 16.77 40.40
C GLY A 617 29.15 15.79 40.05
N ASP A 618 28.33 15.45 41.00
CA ASP A 618 27.31 14.40 40.87
C ASP A 618 26.15 14.83 39.96
N VAL A 619 25.59 13.88 39.25
CA VAL A 619 24.49 14.08 38.30
C VAL A 619 23.25 13.30 38.70
N VAL A 620 22.11 13.95 38.70
CA VAL A 620 20.80 13.34 38.91
C VAL A 620 20.01 13.33 37.63
N VAL A 621 19.48 12.17 37.21
CA VAL A 621 18.59 12.03 36.07
C VAL A 621 17.18 11.70 36.55
N VAL A 622 16.20 12.47 36.12
CA VAL A 622 14.80 12.32 36.52
C VAL A 622 13.99 11.73 35.37
N GLY A 623 13.53 10.49 35.54
CA GLY A 623 12.71 9.77 34.57
C GLY A 623 13.01 8.27 34.56
N GLY A 624 12.05 7.44 34.04
CA GLY A 624 12.14 5.98 34.03
C GLY A 624 12.11 5.36 32.61
N GLY A 625 12.19 6.17 31.55
CA GLY A 625 12.18 5.69 30.17
C GLY A 625 13.58 5.55 29.55
N ASN A 626 13.66 4.97 28.33
CA ASN A 626 14.93 4.74 27.62
C ASN A 626 15.76 6.02 27.45
N VAL A 627 15.11 7.18 27.22
CA VAL A 627 15.80 8.47 27.12
C VAL A 627 16.49 8.87 28.44
N ALA A 628 15.94 8.50 29.61
CA ALA A 628 16.56 8.72 30.89
C ALA A 628 17.79 7.81 31.06
N ILE A 629 17.67 6.53 30.66
CA ILE A 629 18.81 5.61 30.63
C ILE A 629 19.93 6.15 29.74
N ASP A 630 19.60 6.63 28.54
CA ASP A 630 20.57 7.22 27.62
C ASP A 630 21.27 8.45 28.22
N ALA A 631 20.51 9.34 28.87
CA ALA A 631 21.06 10.50 29.54
C ALA A 631 21.99 10.13 30.69
N ALA A 632 21.64 9.14 31.51
CA ALA A 632 22.46 8.63 32.61
C ALA A 632 23.77 8.00 32.10
N ARG A 633 23.68 7.14 31.10
CA ARG A 633 24.83 6.45 30.49
C ARG A 633 25.77 7.42 29.75
N ILE A 634 25.21 8.45 29.09
CA ILE A 634 26.04 9.54 28.52
C ILE A 634 26.73 10.34 29.62
N SER A 635 26.03 10.66 30.72
CA SER A 635 26.63 11.37 31.85
C SER A 635 27.82 10.60 32.43
N SER A 636 27.73 9.28 32.59
CA SER A 636 28.83 8.43 33.08
C SER A 636 30.06 8.42 32.17
N ARG A 637 29.85 8.67 30.85
CA ARG A 637 30.94 8.82 29.87
C ARG A 637 31.57 10.21 29.86
N CYS A 638 30.84 11.20 30.34
CA CYS A 638 31.32 12.59 30.40
C CYS A 638 32.09 12.90 31.68
N ILE A 639 31.81 12.20 32.77
CA ILE A 639 32.40 12.46 34.08
C ILE A 639 32.51 11.21 34.93
N ASP A 640 33.61 11.11 35.67
CA ASP A 640 33.81 10.09 36.72
C ASP A 640 33.25 10.62 38.06
N ALA A 641 31.94 10.59 38.21
CA ALA A 641 31.20 11.04 39.39
C ALA A 641 30.00 10.12 39.62
N LYS A 642 29.27 10.35 40.69
CA LYS A 642 28.07 9.58 41.01
C LYS A 642 26.92 9.98 40.09
N ILE A 643 26.36 9.01 39.37
CA ILE A 643 25.17 9.19 38.54
C ILE A 643 24.01 8.46 39.21
N SER A 644 22.93 9.18 39.52
CA SER A 644 21.74 8.62 40.16
C SER A 644 20.48 8.91 39.33
N MET A 645 19.73 7.86 39.07
CA MET A 645 18.42 7.97 38.40
C MET A 645 17.30 7.93 39.44
N PHE A 646 16.27 8.79 39.24
CA PHE A 646 15.04 8.81 40.03
C PHE A 646 13.82 8.72 39.10
N CYS A 647 12.92 7.76 39.38
CA CYS A 647 11.71 7.57 38.63
C CYS A 647 10.46 7.35 39.50
N LEU A 648 9.29 7.63 38.92
CA LEU A 648 8.01 7.48 39.62
C LEU A 648 7.63 6.02 39.85
N GLU A 649 7.94 5.19 38.85
CA GLU A 649 7.55 3.80 38.75
C GLU A 649 8.35 2.91 39.72
N ALA A 650 7.79 1.74 40.05
CA ALA A 650 8.56 0.62 40.58
C ALA A 650 9.43 -0.01 39.47
N ARG A 651 10.52 -0.71 39.85
CA ARG A 651 11.50 -1.29 38.91
C ARG A 651 10.84 -2.11 37.78
N GLU A 652 9.84 -2.94 38.15
CA GLU A 652 9.14 -3.85 37.22
C GLU A 652 8.13 -3.14 36.30
N LYS A 653 7.86 -1.86 36.57
CA LYS A 653 6.90 -1.05 35.81
C LYS A 653 7.55 0.12 35.06
N MET A 654 8.86 0.19 35.07
CA MET A 654 9.58 1.21 34.34
C MET A 654 9.29 1.08 32.83
N PRO A 655 9.09 2.20 32.12
CA PRO A 655 8.85 2.17 30.68
C PRO A 655 10.11 1.85 29.85
N ALA A 656 11.31 1.92 30.44
CA ALA A 656 12.55 1.49 29.80
C ALA A 656 12.60 -0.04 29.66
N SER A 657 13.30 -0.54 28.64
CA SER A 657 13.49 -1.99 28.47
C SER A 657 14.32 -2.57 29.59
N ASN A 658 14.04 -3.81 29.99
CA ASN A 658 14.82 -4.47 31.05
C ASN A 658 16.31 -4.56 30.72
N GLU A 659 16.63 -4.86 29.46
CA GLU A 659 17.99 -4.93 28.94
C GLU A 659 18.76 -3.62 29.18
N GLU A 660 18.17 -2.48 28.78
CA GLU A 660 18.80 -1.17 28.98
C GLU A 660 18.95 -0.76 30.47
N ILE A 661 17.99 -1.15 31.30
CA ILE A 661 18.08 -0.90 32.75
C ILE A 661 19.23 -1.73 33.37
N GLU A 662 19.36 -3.00 32.93
CA GLU A 662 20.44 -3.88 33.41
C GLU A 662 21.82 -3.35 33.01
N GLU A 663 21.96 -2.92 31.75
CA GLU A 663 23.17 -2.29 31.24
C GLU A 663 23.55 -1.03 32.02
N ALA A 664 22.58 -0.18 32.37
CA ALA A 664 22.83 1.01 33.18
C ALA A 664 23.31 0.66 34.60
N LEU A 665 22.71 -0.37 35.21
CA LEU A 665 23.15 -0.86 36.53
C LEU A 665 24.54 -1.48 36.47
N GLU A 666 24.87 -2.25 35.43
CA GLU A 666 26.18 -2.83 35.17
C GLU A 666 27.26 -1.73 34.99
N GLU A 667 26.92 -0.58 34.39
CA GLU A 667 27.78 0.61 34.28
C GLU A 667 27.90 1.39 35.61
N GLY A 668 27.25 0.97 36.69
CA GLY A 668 27.35 1.59 38.02
C GLY A 668 26.41 2.75 38.30
N ILE A 669 25.39 2.93 37.50
CA ILE A 669 24.35 3.95 37.69
C ILE A 669 23.41 3.52 38.82
N GLU A 670 23.16 4.39 39.78
CA GLU A 670 22.23 4.13 40.87
C GLU A 670 20.78 4.35 40.43
N LEU A 671 19.89 3.39 40.69
CA LEU A 671 18.47 3.47 40.39
C LEU A 671 17.62 3.64 41.63
N ASN A 672 16.85 4.72 41.72
CA ASN A 672 15.95 5.05 42.82
C ASN A 672 14.49 5.12 42.29
N CYS A 673 13.72 4.09 42.60
CA CYS A 673 12.32 3.93 42.15
C CYS A 673 11.31 4.50 43.16
N GLY A 674 10.19 5.00 42.70
CA GLY A 674 9.08 5.49 43.51
C GLY A 674 9.30 6.90 44.06
N TRP A 675 10.01 7.76 43.31
CA TRP A 675 10.30 9.13 43.71
C TRP A 675 10.00 10.12 42.58
N GLY A 676 9.31 11.22 42.90
CA GLY A 676 9.06 12.34 41.97
C GLY A 676 9.76 13.61 42.41
N PRO A 677 10.23 14.45 41.48
CA PRO A 677 10.92 15.68 41.84
C PRO A 677 9.93 16.68 42.49
N LYS A 678 10.35 17.38 43.51
CA LYS A 678 9.60 18.40 44.24
C LYS A 678 10.12 19.80 43.90
N GLU A 679 11.41 20.00 44.03
CA GLU A 679 12.11 21.26 43.76
C GLU A 679 13.58 21.02 43.44
N VAL A 680 14.20 21.92 42.70
CA VAL A 680 15.66 22.01 42.52
C VAL A 680 16.18 23.05 43.46
N LEU A 681 17.20 22.70 44.24
CA LEU A 681 17.90 23.62 45.10
C LEU A 681 18.98 24.40 44.33
N GLU A 682 19.05 25.68 44.53
CA GLU A 682 20.00 26.58 43.89
C GLU A 682 20.96 27.22 44.90
N GLU A 683 22.19 27.38 44.50
CA GLU A 683 23.18 28.19 45.19
C GLU A 683 23.90 29.07 44.16
N ASP A 684 23.81 30.36 44.32
CA ASP A 684 24.36 31.38 43.37
C ASP A 684 23.87 31.18 41.90
N GLY A 685 22.61 30.72 41.71
CA GLY A 685 22.02 30.48 40.43
C GLY A 685 22.35 29.11 39.78
N HIS A 686 23.16 28.29 40.45
CA HIS A 686 23.57 26.98 40.01
C HIS A 686 22.82 25.88 40.78
N VAL A 687 22.60 24.70 40.14
CA VAL A 687 22.07 23.54 40.86
C VAL A 687 22.98 23.12 42.00
N SER A 688 22.42 22.94 43.21
CA SER A 688 23.11 22.43 44.40
C SER A 688 22.50 21.10 44.90
N GLY A 689 21.30 20.75 44.43
CA GLY A 689 20.64 19.52 44.77
C GLY A 689 19.22 19.42 44.23
N VAL A 690 18.57 18.29 44.43
CA VAL A 690 17.16 18.06 44.09
C VAL A 690 16.44 17.46 45.29
N VAL A 691 15.28 18.00 45.62
CA VAL A 691 14.38 17.43 46.62
C VAL A 691 13.36 16.55 45.89
N PHE A 692 13.26 15.31 46.32
CA PHE A 692 12.28 14.35 45.85
C PHE A 692 11.20 14.08 46.89
N LYS A 693 10.00 13.72 46.43
CA LYS A 693 8.89 13.28 47.26
C LYS A 693 8.46 11.87 46.86
N LYS A 694 8.02 11.09 47.83
CA LYS A 694 7.64 9.69 47.58
C LYS A 694 6.43 9.61 46.67
N CYS A 695 6.53 8.88 45.57
CA CYS A 695 5.41 8.57 44.70
C CYS A 695 4.67 7.33 45.25
N THR A 696 3.39 7.51 45.57
CA THR A 696 2.52 6.45 46.13
C THR A 696 1.72 5.74 45.07
N ARG A 697 1.44 6.44 43.95
CA ARG A 697 0.70 5.90 42.80
C ARG A 697 1.07 6.65 41.52
N VAL A 698 1.29 5.95 40.43
CA VAL A 698 1.61 6.56 39.12
C VAL A 698 0.37 6.69 38.21
N PHE A 699 -0.49 5.66 38.22
CA PHE A 699 -1.67 5.61 37.36
C PHE A 699 -2.96 5.54 38.17
N ASP A 700 -4.02 6.18 37.67
CA ASP A 700 -5.36 6.08 38.27
C ASP A 700 -6.01 4.70 38.04
N ALA A 701 -7.21 4.50 38.57
CA ALA A 701 -7.95 3.24 38.43
C ALA A 701 -8.36 2.91 36.98
N GLN A 702 -8.30 3.90 36.10
CA GLN A 702 -8.57 3.77 34.66
C GLN A 702 -7.27 3.63 33.82
N GLY A 703 -6.10 3.50 34.48
CA GLY A 703 -4.81 3.39 33.81
C GLY A 703 -4.27 4.69 33.22
N ARG A 704 -4.83 5.84 33.54
CA ARG A 704 -4.35 7.14 33.08
C ARG A 704 -3.25 7.66 34.00
N PHE A 705 -2.21 8.28 33.42
CA PHE A 705 -1.11 8.88 34.18
C PHE A 705 -1.65 9.99 35.10
N SER A 706 -1.60 9.74 36.41
CA SER A 706 -2.09 10.63 37.47
C SER A 706 -1.33 10.33 38.77
N PRO A 707 -0.09 10.80 38.88
CA PRO A 707 0.79 10.48 40.02
C PRO A 707 0.29 11.14 41.32
N GLU A 708 0.32 10.37 42.39
CA GLU A 708 0.05 10.82 43.76
C GLU A 708 1.33 10.71 44.62
N TYR A 709 1.49 11.65 45.53
CA TYR A 709 2.68 11.78 46.33
C TYR A 709 2.39 11.89 47.82
N ASP A 710 3.33 11.39 48.63
CA ASP A 710 3.42 11.77 50.05
C ASP A 710 4.35 13.00 50.15
N GLU A 711 3.77 14.14 50.41
CA GLU A 711 4.51 15.43 50.52
C GLU A 711 5.41 15.50 51.75
N ASN A 712 5.22 14.62 52.74
CA ASN A 712 6.01 14.58 53.97
C ASN A 712 7.19 13.59 53.89
N ASP A 713 7.11 12.59 53.03
CA ASP A 713 8.24 11.66 52.80
C ASP A 713 9.10 12.22 51.67
N THR A 714 10.18 12.91 52.07
CA THR A 714 11.06 13.60 51.12
C THR A 714 12.50 13.19 51.32
N VAL A 715 13.28 13.21 50.24
CA VAL A 715 14.72 13.01 50.24
C VAL A 715 15.41 14.12 49.48
N THR A 716 16.48 14.67 50.04
CA THR A 716 17.32 15.68 49.37
C THR A 716 18.58 15.00 48.85
N VAL A 717 18.83 15.16 47.56
CA VAL A 717 19.99 14.58 46.86
C VAL A 717 20.89 15.71 46.40
N PRO A 718 22.11 15.85 46.96
CA PRO A 718 23.03 16.83 46.46
C PRO A 718 23.52 16.45 45.05
N CYS A 719 23.61 17.43 44.17
CA CYS A 719 24.15 17.26 42.83
C CYS A 719 24.48 18.60 42.18
N ARG A 720 25.34 18.59 41.18
CA ARG A 720 25.69 19.81 40.42
C ARG A 720 24.87 19.89 39.10
N HIS A 721 24.33 18.77 38.64
CA HIS A 721 23.52 18.76 37.43
C HIS A 721 22.27 17.91 37.63
N VAL A 722 21.16 18.38 37.09
CA VAL A 722 19.91 17.62 36.97
C VAL A 722 19.45 17.55 35.53
N ILE A 723 19.11 16.35 35.07
CA ILE A 723 18.65 16.09 33.69
C ILE A 723 17.22 15.55 33.73
N PHE A 724 16.28 16.34 33.22
CA PHE A 724 14.87 15.98 33.20
C PHE A 724 14.51 15.19 31.94
N SER A 725 14.09 13.93 32.09
CA SER A 725 13.59 13.05 31.07
C SER A 725 12.09 12.75 31.29
N VAL A 726 11.30 13.81 31.43
CA VAL A 726 9.88 13.76 31.81
C VAL A 726 8.93 13.94 30.61
N GLY A 727 9.38 13.56 29.45
CA GLY A 727 8.63 13.58 28.20
C GLY A 727 9.15 14.58 27.18
N GLN A 728 8.53 14.54 26.00
CA GLN A 728 8.87 15.35 24.85
C GLN A 728 7.63 16.08 24.32
N ALA A 729 7.84 17.16 23.58
CA ALA A 729 6.79 17.95 22.96
C ALA A 729 7.09 18.23 21.50
N ILE A 730 6.04 18.44 20.74
CA ILE A 730 6.10 18.88 19.36
C ILE A 730 6.35 20.39 19.38
N ASP A 731 7.24 20.85 18.54
CA ASP A 731 7.50 22.25 18.29
C ASP A 731 7.23 22.56 16.81
N TRP A 732 6.07 23.12 16.53
CA TRP A 732 5.68 23.52 15.19
C TRP A 732 6.36 24.80 14.72
N GLY A 733 6.94 25.60 15.64
CA GLY A 733 7.46 26.94 15.32
C GLY A 733 6.40 27.76 14.59
N HIS A 734 6.76 28.32 13.43
CA HIS A 734 5.87 29.09 12.55
C HIS A 734 5.36 28.29 11.34
N MET A 735 5.58 26.97 11.32
CA MET A 735 5.23 26.13 10.17
C MET A 735 3.75 26.12 9.86
N LEU A 736 2.90 26.22 10.88
CA LEU A 736 1.44 26.16 10.75
C LEU A 736 0.77 27.55 10.68
N ASP A 737 1.56 28.64 10.67
CA ASP A 737 1.01 29.98 10.57
C ASP A 737 0.21 30.12 9.26
N ASN A 738 -1.00 30.68 9.35
CA ASN A 738 -1.97 30.83 8.25
C ASN A 738 -2.52 29.51 7.65
N LEU A 739 -2.30 28.36 8.30
CA LEU A 739 -2.84 27.08 7.89
C LEU A 739 -3.95 26.61 8.84
N HIS A 740 -4.88 25.82 8.31
CA HIS A 740 -6.02 25.29 9.06
C HIS A 740 -5.80 23.86 9.58
N VAL A 741 -4.59 23.55 10.07
CA VAL A 741 -4.29 22.25 10.67
C VAL A 741 -4.82 22.17 12.10
N GLU A 742 -5.76 21.27 12.34
CA GLU A 742 -6.31 21.02 13.68
C GLU A 742 -5.31 20.24 14.54
N LEU A 743 -5.13 20.69 15.78
CA LEU A 743 -4.25 20.08 16.75
C LEU A 743 -5.02 19.48 17.93
N ARG A 744 -4.51 18.38 18.45
CA ARG A 744 -4.94 17.78 19.71
C ARG A 744 -4.45 18.62 20.91
N PRO A 745 -5.05 18.43 22.12
CA PRO A 745 -4.59 19.15 23.31
C PRO A 745 -3.11 18.95 23.68
N ASN A 746 -2.50 17.85 23.25
CA ASN A 746 -1.07 17.59 23.46
C ASN A 746 -0.16 18.19 22.39
N GLY A 747 -0.70 18.98 21.45
CA GLY A 747 0.03 19.60 20.34
C GLY A 747 0.21 18.69 19.11
N GLY A 748 -0.25 17.44 19.16
CA GLY A 748 -0.21 16.53 18.01
C GLY A 748 -1.23 16.90 16.94
N ALA A 749 -0.89 16.69 15.67
CA ALA A 749 -1.84 16.95 14.60
C ALA A 749 -3.02 15.97 14.62
N LEU A 750 -4.21 16.49 14.36
CA LEU A 750 -5.40 15.69 14.09
C LEU A 750 -5.36 15.29 12.61
N ALA A 751 -5.41 13.99 12.32
CA ALA A 751 -5.40 13.50 10.96
C ALA A 751 -6.20 12.20 10.83
N ASN A 752 -6.60 11.88 9.62
CA ASN A 752 -7.27 10.64 9.31
C ASN A 752 -6.36 9.43 9.57
N LYS A 753 -6.86 8.42 10.24
CA LYS A 753 -6.08 7.23 10.67
C LYS A 753 -5.58 6.35 9.51
N LEU A 754 -6.25 6.42 8.35
CA LEU A 754 -5.89 5.63 7.17
C LEU A 754 -5.01 6.42 6.21
N THR A 755 -5.35 7.68 5.96
CA THR A 755 -4.70 8.49 4.93
C THR A 755 -3.62 9.40 5.49
N TYR A 756 -3.62 9.63 6.80
CA TYR A 756 -2.72 10.59 7.48
C TYR A 756 -2.92 12.05 7.02
N GLN A 757 -4.00 12.32 6.30
CA GLN A 757 -4.38 13.66 5.85
C GLN A 757 -4.92 14.50 7.02
N THR A 758 -4.49 15.74 7.12
CA THR A 758 -4.97 16.72 8.12
C THR A 758 -6.24 17.43 7.63
N SER A 759 -6.73 18.38 8.41
CA SER A 759 -7.78 19.32 7.99
C SER A 759 -7.34 20.26 6.87
N GLU A 760 -6.05 20.48 6.68
CA GLU A 760 -5.47 21.12 5.48
C GLU A 760 -5.26 20.06 4.41
N PRO A 761 -5.95 20.11 3.24
CA PRO A 761 -6.06 18.99 2.32
C PRO A 761 -4.74 18.49 1.73
N ASP A 762 -3.77 19.37 1.50
CA ASP A 762 -2.46 19.05 0.91
C ASP A 762 -1.40 18.71 1.95
N ILE A 763 -1.74 18.76 3.26
CA ILE A 763 -0.82 18.46 4.35
C ILE A 763 -1.16 17.10 4.98
N PHE A 764 -0.17 16.25 4.95
CA PHE A 764 -0.16 14.92 5.57
C PHE A 764 0.85 14.89 6.71
N VAL A 765 0.61 14.07 7.71
CA VAL A 765 1.47 13.99 8.89
C VAL A 765 1.87 12.55 9.19
N GLY A 766 2.98 12.36 9.89
CA GLY A 766 3.36 11.04 10.38
C GLY A 766 4.54 11.06 11.34
N GLY A 767 4.79 9.93 11.97
CA GLY A 767 5.72 9.85 13.10
C GLY A 767 5.15 10.54 14.33
N ASP A 768 6.04 11.07 15.18
CA ASP A 768 5.66 11.56 16.50
C ASP A 768 4.72 12.77 16.51
N VAL A 769 4.68 13.56 15.46
CA VAL A 769 3.72 14.67 15.33
C VAL A 769 2.28 14.21 15.27
N TYR A 770 2.07 12.95 14.87
CA TYR A 770 0.75 12.32 14.80
C TYR A 770 0.49 11.35 15.97
N THR A 771 1.46 10.47 16.24
CA THR A 771 1.26 9.38 17.23
C THR A 771 1.70 9.75 18.65
N GLY A 772 2.41 10.86 18.85
CA GLY A 772 3.26 11.09 20.00
C GLY A 772 4.56 10.29 19.89
N PRO A 773 5.50 10.45 20.84
CA PRO A 773 6.78 9.75 20.81
C PRO A 773 6.61 8.24 20.76
N LYS A 774 7.17 7.61 19.73
CA LYS A 774 7.20 6.17 19.49
C LYS A 774 8.56 5.72 18.96
N PHE A 775 8.65 4.46 18.57
CA PHE A 775 9.89 3.89 18.05
C PHE A 775 10.10 4.20 16.56
N ALA A 776 11.35 4.09 16.12
CA ALA A 776 11.72 4.35 14.73
C ALA A 776 10.89 3.54 13.72
N ILE A 777 10.59 2.28 14.03
CA ILE A 777 9.80 1.40 13.16
C ILE A 777 8.34 1.87 12.98
N ASP A 778 7.74 2.50 14.01
CA ASP A 778 6.40 3.11 13.91
C ASP A 778 6.43 4.32 12.96
N ALA A 779 7.48 5.13 13.06
CA ALA A 779 7.69 6.30 12.19
C ALA A 779 7.94 5.88 10.72
N ILE A 780 8.70 4.80 10.50
CA ILE A 780 8.93 4.20 9.17
C ILE A 780 7.61 3.73 8.55
N ALA A 781 6.79 3.03 9.33
CA ALA A 781 5.47 2.58 8.87
C ALA A 781 4.56 3.76 8.49
N ALA A 782 4.53 4.82 9.30
CA ALA A 782 3.77 6.03 9.01
C ALA A 782 4.26 6.73 7.74
N GLY A 783 5.58 6.79 7.52
CA GLY A 783 6.17 7.35 6.29
C GLY A 783 5.74 6.62 5.03
N ARG A 784 5.69 5.28 5.07
CA ARG A 784 5.19 4.46 3.96
C ARG A 784 3.75 4.79 3.61
N GLU A 785 2.89 4.87 4.62
CA GLU A 785 1.47 5.18 4.42
C GLU A 785 1.27 6.62 3.93
N GLY A 786 2.07 7.57 4.43
CA GLY A 786 2.10 8.94 3.94
C GLY A 786 2.49 9.03 2.46
N ALA A 787 3.48 8.25 2.03
CA ALA A 787 3.89 8.18 0.62
C ALA A 787 2.75 7.68 -0.29
N VAL A 788 2.01 6.66 0.14
CA VAL A 788 0.83 6.15 -0.59
C VAL A 788 -0.23 7.23 -0.73
N SER A 789 -0.46 8.00 0.32
CA SER A 789 -1.46 9.08 0.30
C SER A 789 -1.04 10.24 -0.58
N LEU A 790 0.21 10.68 -0.48
CA LEU A 790 0.77 11.75 -1.31
C LEU A 790 0.78 11.39 -2.79
N HIS A 791 1.22 10.16 -3.13
CA HIS A 791 1.16 9.66 -4.51
C HIS A 791 -0.24 9.81 -5.11
N ARG A 792 -1.28 9.56 -4.33
CA ARG A 792 -2.66 9.68 -4.79
C ARG A 792 -3.17 11.12 -4.81
N TYR A 793 -2.75 11.91 -3.82
CA TYR A 793 -3.22 13.27 -3.66
C TYR A 793 -2.72 14.22 -4.76
N VAL A 794 -1.45 14.10 -5.15
CA VAL A 794 -0.85 15.00 -6.14
C VAL A 794 -1.36 14.77 -7.57
N HIS A 795 -2.09 13.66 -7.79
CA HIS A 795 -2.77 13.38 -9.05
C HIS A 795 -4.24 13.79 -8.96
N GLU A 796 -4.63 14.69 -9.84
CA GLU A 796 -6.03 15.15 -9.94
C GLU A 796 -6.99 13.99 -10.18
N HIS A 797 -8.18 14.09 -9.62
CA HIS A 797 -9.26 13.09 -9.79
C HIS A 797 -8.93 11.70 -9.22
N CYS A 798 -7.99 11.60 -8.28
CA CYS A 798 -7.63 10.36 -7.60
C CYS A 798 -8.17 10.31 -6.16
N THR A 799 -8.54 9.11 -5.73
CA THR A 799 -9.03 8.87 -4.37
C THR A 799 -7.89 8.39 -3.46
N LEU A 800 -7.93 8.82 -2.21
CA LEU A 800 -6.96 8.40 -1.19
C LEU A 800 -7.19 6.97 -0.69
N THR A 801 -8.38 6.41 -0.87
CA THR A 801 -8.81 5.18 -0.18
C THR A 801 -9.01 3.97 -1.09
N ILE A 802 -9.50 4.15 -2.32
CA ILE A 802 -9.80 3.05 -3.23
C ILE A 802 -8.55 2.21 -3.54
N GLY A 803 -8.68 0.92 -3.34
CA GLY A 803 -7.61 -0.02 -3.64
C GLY A 803 -6.39 0.07 -2.70
N ARG A 804 -6.51 0.74 -1.58
CA ARG A 804 -5.48 0.74 -0.54
C ARG A 804 -5.44 -0.61 0.14
N ASN A 805 -4.24 -1.16 0.30
CA ASN A 805 -4.04 -2.44 0.98
C ASN A 805 -4.39 -2.31 2.46
N ARG A 806 -5.26 -3.20 2.93
CA ARG A 806 -5.65 -3.29 4.34
C ARG A 806 -5.55 -4.72 4.80
N ARG A 807 -5.28 -4.89 6.07
CA ARG A 807 -5.20 -6.19 6.72
C ARG A 807 -6.14 -6.24 7.90
N ASP A 808 -6.95 -7.28 7.96
CA ASP A 808 -7.66 -7.67 9.18
C ASP A 808 -6.84 -8.78 9.84
N PHE A 809 -6.42 -8.54 11.08
CA PHE A 809 -5.68 -9.49 11.87
C PHE A 809 -6.62 -10.29 12.75
N ILE A 810 -6.38 -11.60 12.82
CA ILE A 810 -7.01 -12.50 13.78
C ILE A 810 -5.87 -13.00 14.65
N GLU A 811 -5.88 -12.64 15.91
CA GLU A 811 -4.85 -13.06 16.85
C GLU A 811 -4.83 -14.59 16.97
N LEU A 812 -3.62 -15.12 16.96
CA LEU A 812 -3.39 -16.54 17.16
C LEU A 812 -3.48 -16.87 18.64
N ASP A 813 -4.35 -17.79 19.01
CA ASP A 813 -4.37 -18.37 20.35
C ASP A 813 -3.15 -19.29 20.54
N LYS A 814 -2.06 -18.71 21.04
CA LYS A 814 -0.78 -19.39 21.21
C LYS A 814 -0.83 -20.52 22.22
N GLU A 815 -1.73 -20.45 23.21
CA GLU A 815 -1.87 -21.48 24.24
C GLU A 815 -2.54 -22.74 23.69
N ASN A 816 -3.31 -22.58 22.61
CA ASN A 816 -4.01 -23.70 21.96
C ASN A 816 -3.34 -24.19 20.67
N ILE A 817 -2.01 -24.09 20.57
CA ILE A 817 -1.24 -24.59 19.42
C ILE A 817 -0.52 -25.87 19.77
N LYS A 818 -0.50 -26.82 18.83
CA LYS A 818 0.24 -28.07 18.95
C LYS A 818 1.72 -27.82 18.65
N VAL A 819 2.54 -27.77 19.70
CA VAL A 819 3.98 -27.49 19.62
C VAL A 819 4.88 -28.62 20.13
N GLU A 820 4.31 -29.73 20.58
CA GLU A 820 5.01 -30.85 21.24
C GLU A 820 5.99 -31.59 20.31
N THR A 821 5.89 -31.34 19.01
CA THR A 821 6.76 -31.99 18.00
C THR A 821 8.03 -31.18 17.70
N TYR A 822 8.20 -30.01 18.29
CA TYR A 822 9.37 -29.17 18.06
C TYR A 822 10.42 -29.36 19.16
N ASP A 823 11.68 -29.50 18.72
CA ASP A 823 12.81 -29.62 19.63
C ASP A 823 13.12 -28.28 20.33
N SER A 824 13.47 -28.35 21.61
CA SER A 824 13.99 -27.20 22.34
C SER A 824 15.44 -26.93 21.94
N SER A 825 15.79 -25.65 21.76
CA SER A 825 17.15 -25.21 21.47
C SER A 825 17.41 -23.80 21.97
N SER A 826 18.62 -23.55 22.48
CA SER A 826 18.99 -22.25 23.05
C SER A 826 19.03 -21.15 22.00
N ARG A 827 18.50 -19.98 22.37
CA ARG A 827 18.62 -18.73 21.63
C ARG A 827 20.10 -18.35 21.46
N GLN A 828 20.47 -17.91 20.28
CA GLN A 828 21.80 -17.37 20.03
C GLN A 828 21.88 -15.92 20.51
N ILE A 829 22.95 -15.60 21.19
CA ILE A 829 23.22 -14.26 21.74
C ILE A 829 24.52 -13.76 21.14
N PRO A 830 24.59 -12.52 20.63
CA PRO A 830 25.83 -11.95 20.15
C PRO A 830 26.85 -11.81 21.31
N PRO A 831 28.17 -11.82 21.01
CA PRO A 831 29.17 -11.57 22.02
C PRO A 831 28.99 -10.22 22.69
N LYS A 832 28.97 -10.16 24.02
CA LYS A 832 28.94 -8.89 24.77
C LYS A 832 30.37 -8.32 24.86
N ALA A 833 30.46 -6.99 24.66
CA ALA A 833 31.69 -6.27 24.97
C ALA A 833 31.91 -6.19 26.50
N ASP A 834 33.16 -5.97 26.94
CA ASP A 834 33.46 -5.72 28.35
C ASP A 834 32.75 -4.43 28.81
N VAL A 835 31.95 -4.53 29.86
CA VAL A 835 31.13 -3.41 30.36
C VAL A 835 32.01 -2.20 30.75
N LYS A 836 33.18 -2.43 31.31
CA LYS A 836 34.10 -1.35 31.71
C LYS A 836 34.74 -0.67 30.52
N GLU A 837 34.97 -1.37 29.42
CA GLU A 837 35.41 -0.77 28.18
C GLU A 837 34.28 0.00 27.49
N GLN A 838 33.08 -0.57 27.46
CA GLN A 838 31.89 0.04 26.89
C GLN A 838 31.50 1.35 27.63
N ALA A 839 31.58 1.36 28.95
CA ALA A 839 31.29 2.55 29.76
C ALA A 839 32.25 3.74 29.54
N LYS A 840 33.42 3.52 28.92
CA LYS A 840 34.44 4.56 28.66
C LYS A 840 34.43 5.13 27.25
N THR A 841 33.60 4.61 26.37
CA THR A 841 33.59 5.03 24.97
C THR A 841 32.21 5.45 24.48
N PHE A 842 32.19 6.38 23.54
CA PHE A 842 30.97 6.76 22.80
C PHE A 842 30.74 5.86 21.57
N ARG A 843 31.64 4.92 21.30
CA ARG A 843 31.53 3.98 20.19
C ARG A 843 30.67 2.78 20.55
N ASP A 844 29.96 2.23 19.55
CA ASP A 844 29.29 0.95 19.67
C ASP A 844 30.33 -0.19 19.63
N LEU A 845 30.52 -0.88 20.73
CA LEU A 845 31.38 -2.06 20.82
C LEU A 845 30.61 -3.37 20.72
N SER A 846 29.28 -3.30 20.55
CA SER A 846 28.46 -4.49 20.39
C SER A 846 28.77 -5.19 19.05
N GLN A 847 28.78 -6.50 19.07
CA GLN A 847 29.01 -7.32 17.88
C GLN A 847 27.68 -7.91 17.41
N SER A 848 27.57 -8.14 16.10
CA SER A 848 26.45 -8.93 15.58
C SER A 848 26.72 -10.43 15.72
N LEU A 849 25.70 -11.25 15.50
CA LEU A 849 25.83 -12.71 15.44
C LEU A 849 26.85 -13.13 14.37
N SER A 850 27.59 -14.20 14.60
CA SER A 850 28.37 -14.84 13.56
C SER A 850 27.44 -15.56 12.56
N GLU A 851 27.96 -15.85 11.36
CA GLU A 851 27.19 -16.57 10.33
C GLU A 851 26.74 -17.95 10.82
N GLU A 852 27.54 -18.64 11.62
CA GLU A 852 27.18 -19.90 12.23
C GLU A 852 26.04 -19.75 13.25
N GLN A 853 26.09 -18.70 14.08
CA GLN A 853 25.02 -18.38 15.01
C GLN A 853 23.74 -18.01 14.26
N VAL A 854 23.82 -17.24 13.17
CA VAL A 854 22.67 -16.90 12.32
C VAL A 854 22.00 -18.17 11.78
N LYS A 855 22.77 -19.12 11.26
CA LYS A 855 22.25 -20.41 10.76
C LYS A 855 21.56 -21.23 11.86
N LYS A 856 22.12 -21.25 13.06
CA LYS A 856 21.50 -21.91 14.22
C LYS A 856 20.23 -21.22 14.62
N GLU A 857 20.26 -19.90 14.78
CA GLU A 857 19.13 -19.10 15.25
C GLU A 857 17.96 -19.14 14.27
N THR A 858 18.21 -19.00 12.98
CA THR A 858 17.17 -19.06 11.96
C THR A 858 16.52 -20.44 11.84
N SER A 859 17.25 -21.51 12.21
CA SER A 859 16.71 -22.88 12.27
C SER A 859 15.69 -23.09 13.40
N ARG A 860 15.67 -22.23 14.41
CA ARG A 860 14.69 -22.25 15.50
C ARG A 860 13.32 -21.71 15.07
N CYS A 861 13.23 -21.02 13.94
CA CYS A 861 11.97 -20.48 13.44
C CYS A 861 10.97 -21.61 13.13
N LEU A 862 9.77 -21.53 13.73
CA LEU A 862 8.70 -22.51 13.51
C LEU A 862 8.04 -22.42 12.14
N SER A 863 8.34 -21.37 11.37
CA SER A 863 7.69 -21.12 10.08
C SER A 863 6.15 -21.18 10.18
N CYS A 864 5.57 -20.44 11.12
CA CYS A 864 4.16 -20.54 11.52
C CYS A 864 3.16 -20.38 10.40
N GLY A 865 3.44 -19.51 9.42
CA GLY A 865 2.49 -19.10 8.40
C GLY A 865 2.71 -19.73 7.04
N ALA A 866 1.64 -19.79 6.26
CA ALA A 866 1.66 -20.08 4.82
C ALA A 866 0.61 -19.26 4.11
N SER A 867 0.84 -18.95 2.83
CA SER A 867 -0.20 -18.34 2.01
C SER A 867 -1.30 -19.34 1.69
N VAL A 868 -2.51 -18.85 1.48
CA VAL A 868 -3.69 -19.62 1.06
C VAL A 868 -4.34 -18.90 -0.11
N VAL A 869 -4.82 -19.65 -1.09
CA VAL A 869 -5.48 -19.08 -2.27
C VAL A 869 -6.98 -19.31 -2.18
N ASP A 870 -7.76 -18.21 -2.36
CA ASP A 870 -9.20 -18.34 -2.59
C ASP A 870 -9.45 -18.61 -4.09
N PRO A 871 -9.90 -19.82 -4.45
CA PRO A 871 -10.06 -20.21 -5.85
C PRO A 871 -11.16 -19.43 -6.57
N ASN A 872 -12.12 -18.82 -5.84
CA ASN A 872 -13.18 -18.02 -6.45
C ASN A 872 -12.72 -16.59 -6.78
N LYS A 873 -11.72 -16.10 -6.07
CA LYS A 873 -11.10 -14.79 -6.33
C LYS A 873 -9.90 -14.90 -7.27
N CYS A 874 -9.25 -16.06 -7.34
CA CYS A 874 -8.12 -16.27 -8.21
C CYS A 874 -8.52 -16.17 -9.68
N ILE A 875 -7.86 -15.29 -10.43
CA ILE A 875 -8.08 -15.10 -11.87
C ILE A 875 -7.03 -15.84 -12.72
N GLY A 876 -6.08 -16.50 -12.10
CA GLY A 876 -5.04 -17.27 -12.79
C GLY A 876 -4.05 -16.41 -13.60
N CYS A 877 -3.73 -15.22 -13.14
CA CYS A 877 -2.84 -14.29 -13.85
C CYS A 877 -1.34 -14.59 -13.67
N GLY A 878 -0.94 -15.41 -12.69
CA GLY A 878 0.46 -15.79 -12.47
C GLY A 878 1.35 -14.75 -11.77
N ILE A 879 0.90 -13.54 -11.48
CA ILE A 879 1.73 -12.50 -10.84
C ILE A 879 2.27 -12.98 -9.48
N CYS A 880 1.46 -13.67 -8.68
CA CYS A 880 1.91 -14.20 -7.39
C CYS A 880 3.05 -15.22 -7.54
N THR A 881 3.02 -16.04 -8.59
CA THR A 881 4.04 -17.04 -8.90
C THR A 881 5.38 -16.36 -9.20
N THR A 882 5.38 -15.34 -10.06
CA THR A 882 6.63 -14.63 -10.44
C THR A 882 7.24 -13.80 -9.30
N LYS A 883 6.50 -13.53 -8.23
CA LYS A 883 7.01 -12.80 -7.06
C LYS A 883 7.48 -13.72 -5.92
N CYS A 884 7.27 -15.04 -6.03
CA CYS A 884 7.70 -15.98 -5.01
C CYS A 884 9.19 -16.32 -5.18
N MET A 885 9.98 -16.10 -4.14
CA MET A 885 11.43 -16.40 -4.10
C MET A 885 11.70 -17.80 -3.52
N PHE A 886 10.66 -18.51 -3.09
CA PHE A 886 10.74 -19.77 -2.34
C PHE A 886 10.12 -20.94 -3.09
N ASP A 887 9.78 -20.73 -4.35
CA ASP A 887 9.14 -21.75 -5.20
C ASP A 887 7.91 -22.41 -4.53
N ALA A 888 7.10 -21.58 -3.87
CA ALA A 888 6.01 -22.02 -3.00
C ALA A 888 4.61 -21.80 -3.59
N ILE A 889 4.48 -21.18 -4.75
CA ILE A 889 3.17 -20.91 -5.35
C ILE A 889 3.26 -21.05 -6.88
N HIS A 890 2.44 -21.95 -7.42
CA HIS A 890 2.43 -22.32 -8.84
C HIS A 890 1.03 -22.21 -9.43
N LEU A 891 0.95 -22.01 -10.75
CA LEU A 891 -0.29 -22.10 -11.50
C LEU A 891 -0.56 -23.53 -11.91
N HIS A 892 -1.80 -23.98 -11.75
CA HIS A 892 -2.29 -25.28 -12.22
C HIS A 892 -3.48 -25.08 -13.14
N ARG A 893 -3.47 -25.75 -14.29
CA ARG A 893 -4.52 -25.66 -15.30
C ARG A 893 -5.71 -26.54 -14.93
N GLU A 894 -6.67 -25.98 -14.19
CA GLU A 894 -7.83 -26.72 -13.68
C GLU A 894 -9.16 -26.36 -14.39
N LEU A 895 -9.20 -25.25 -15.07
CA LEU A 895 -10.42 -24.71 -15.68
C LEU A 895 -10.25 -24.50 -17.19
N PRO A 896 -9.95 -25.55 -17.97
CA PRO A 896 -9.69 -25.45 -19.41
C PRO A 896 -10.85 -24.80 -20.17
N GLY A 897 -12.09 -24.90 -19.69
CA GLY A 897 -13.25 -24.23 -20.24
C GLY A 897 -13.19 -22.69 -20.20
N ALA A 898 -12.37 -22.13 -19.33
CA ALA A 898 -12.17 -20.69 -19.24
C ALA A 898 -11.21 -20.13 -20.30
N SER A 899 -10.37 -20.98 -20.92
CA SER A 899 -9.51 -20.60 -22.06
C SER A 899 -10.23 -20.61 -23.41
N VAL A 900 -11.46 -21.16 -23.46
CA VAL A 900 -12.19 -21.20 -24.70
C VAL A 900 -12.71 -19.81 -25.07
N MET A 901 -12.19 -19.24 -26.12
CA MET A 901 -12.68 -17.99 -26.66
C MET A 901 -14.03 -18.22 -27.35
N ARG A 902 -15.04 -17.49 -26.91
CA ARG A 902 -16.43 -17.63 -27.33
C ARG A 902 -16.94 -16.35 -27.96
N THR A 903 -17.83 -16.49 -28.93
CA THR A 903 -18.61 -15.34 -29.39
C THR A 903 -19.55 -14.85 -28.30
N SER A 904 -20.02 -13.62 -28.41
CA SER A 904 -20.95 -13.04 -27.43
C SER A 904 -22.22 -13.86 -27.25
N GLU A 905 -22.68 -14.51 -28.29
CA GLU A 905 -23.87 -15.37 -28.31
C GLU A 905 -23.65 -16.71 -27.59
N GLU A 906 -22.43 -17.24 -27.65
CA GLU A 906 -22.06 -18.52 -27.01
C GLU A 906 -21.87 -18.38 -25.51
N LYS A 907 -21.46 -17.20 -25.04
CA LYS A 907 -21.21 -16.94 -23.60
C LYS A 907 -22.43 -17.22 -22.74
N LEU A 908 -23.63 -16.79 -23.20
CA LEU A 908 -24.84 -17.02 -22.44
C LEU A 908 -25.19 -18.50 -22.37
N LYS A 909 -25.08 -19.22 -23.49
CA LYS A 909 -25.34 -20.66 -23.52
C LYS A 909 -24.43 -21.40 -22.53
N TYR A 910 -23.20 -20.95 -22.37
CA TYR A 910 -22.23 -21.52 -21.45
C TYR A 910 -22.62 -21.37 -19.97
N ILE A 911 -23.13 -20.19 -19.56
CA ILE A 911 -23.49 -19.95 -18.15
C ILE A 911 -24.92 -20.34 -17.78
N LEU A 912 -25.80 -20.53 -18.78
CA LEU A 912 -27.23 -20.84 -18.57
C LEU A 912 -27.47 -22.05 -17.65
N PRO A 913 -26.76 -23.18 -17.79
CA PRO A 913 -26.93 -24.31 -16.89
C PRO A 913 -26.65 -23.96 -15.43
N ASN A 914 -25.60 -23.17 -15.18
CA ASN A 914 -25.28 -22.74 -13.84
C ASN A 914 -26.28 -21.71 -13.29
N MET A 915 -26.81 -20.84 -14.12
CA MET A 915 -27.88 -19.91 -13.72
C MET A 915 -29.13 -20.66 -13.25
N VAL A 916 -29.53 -21.71 -13.97
CA VAL A 916 -30.67 -22.54 -13.57
C VAL A 916 -30.39 -23.26 -12.25
N LYS A 917 -29.21 -23.86 -12.11
CA LYS A 917 -28.79 -24.59 -10.89
C LYS A 917 -28.78 -23.64 -9.67
N GLN A 918 -28.20 -22.47 -9.79
CA GLN A 918 -28.14 -21.47 -8.71
C GLN A 918 -29.54 -20.93 -8.35
N SER A 919 -30.36 -20.62 -9.33
CA SER A 919 -31.73 -20.14 -9.10
C SER A 919 -32.55 -21.16 -8.31
N ILE A 920 -32.40 -22.47 -8.62
CA ILE A 920 -33.06 -23.57 -7.90
C ILE A 920 -32.52 -23.66 -6.47
N LYS A 921 -31.17 -23.68 -6.31
CA LYS A 921 -30.50 -23.77 -4.99
C LYS A 921 -30.96 -22.66 -4.05
N VAL A 922 -30.99 -21.41 -4.53
CA VAL A 922 -31.43 -20.25 -3.75
C VAL A 922 -32.92 -20.33 -3.38
N LYS A 923 -33.75 -20.82 -4.30
CA LYS A 923 -35.20 -20.99 -4.06
C LYS A 923 -35.50 -22.01 -2.95
N PHE A 924 -34.74 -23.11 -2.90
CA PHE A 924 -34.89 -24.11 -1.85
C PHE A 924 -34.33 -23.67 -0.49
N LYS A 925 -33.27 -22.85 -0.46
CA LYS A 925 -32.74 -22.30 0.79
C LYS A 925 -33.66 -21.27 1.45
N LYS A 926 -34.45 -20.53 0.69
CA LYS A 926 -35.47 -19.59 1.22
C LYS A 926 -36.63 -20.27 1.96
N LYS A 927 -36.79 -21.60 1.81
CA LYS A 927 -37.85 -22.38 2.46
C LYS A 927 -37.39 -23.10 3.73
N LYS A 928 -36.13 -23.04 4.10
CA LYS A 928 -35.58 -23.48 5.39
C LYS A 928 -35.24 -22.28 6.26
#